data_e8f0fe9e2c7d436d6fac07f88dd16a4e
#
_entry.id   e8f0fe9e2c7d436d6fac07f88dd16a4e
#
_cell.length_a   1.000
_cell.length_b   1.000
_cell.length_c   1.000
_cell.angle_alpha   90.00
_cell.angle_beta   90.00
_cell.angle_gamma   90.00
#
_symmetry.space_group_name_H-M   'P 1'
#
loop_
_entity.id
_entity.type
_entity.pdbx_description
1 polymer ?
#
loop_
_entity_poly.entity_id
_entity_poly.type
_entity_poly.pdbx_seq_one_letter_code
_entity_poly.pdbx_strand_id
1 'polypeptide(L)'
;MAAPAPVRLTPSPIVDYRPDILEPKWQAQWEADQLYRAVIDPGRKKFYALTMLPYPSGDLHIGHWYAMTPSDARARYMRMRGYNVMFPIGFDAFGLPAENAAISRGIHPKTWTYANIDRMRKQLRSMGAMWDWEREAISSDPEYYRWTQWFFNQLFKHGLAYKKMSPVDWCPGCNTTLAREQVWGEDRHCERCGTPVVKRDLDQWFFKVTNYAEELLDFSTIDWPERVKTLQTNWIGRSEGAHVTFTTERGDAIVVFTTRPDTLWGATFMVLAPEHPLVDRLTTPDRRGEVDEYIASATRQTDIQREAADKEKTGVFIGAYAINPVNGRRIPIWIADYVLMTYGTGAIMAVPAHDERDFEFALKFGLPILPVIDRPDRLTKSFALGGTMYEGFSHALRDAGIPFFDRMGSLYITIPPEKIDQYLELAKRFVRPDSWNEIVGTRWLFVFSDGVEAWDSLDAEQRILARCKALEPDVRDKRTIMEMLWAVEFYHDALYHADYGSMIHSDEFSGTPGEVAKAKVIEWLEAKGIGRGAVNYRLRDWLISRQRYWGAPIPIVYCPDHGQVAVPDDQLPVLLPDDVEWKPTGESPLKLHPTWSKTTCPICGQPARRDTDTMDTFMCSSWYHLRYLSPHYDQGPFDPKEYDYWMPVDCYTGGIEHATMHLIYTRFFHKAFRDIGVVRGPEPMKQLRNQGMVLGEDNEKMSKSRGNVIAPDELVAKYGADVVRVYLMFIAQWSQGGPWNSKGIEGPVRWLHRVWNLGLPANDPAGAESTDRGGAERALRRAVHQTIKKVTDDMEAFEFNTIIAALMSLTNQLADFRAALAGTPAWNEAVETFLK
;
A
#
# COMPACT_ATOMS: atom_id res chain seq x y z
N MET A 1 -30.42 22.00 42.25
CA MET A 1 -29.80 23.34 42.12
C MET A 1 -30.31 23.93 40.84
N ALA A 2 -30.89 25.14 40.88
CA ALA A 2 -31.49 25.79 39.72
C ALA A 2 -30.42 26.17 38.69
N ALA A 3 -30.71 25.96 37.40
CA ALA A 3 -29.83 26.37 36.31
C ALA A 3 -29.59 27.89 36.36
N PRO A 4 -28.38 28.40 36.12
CA PRO A 4 -28.13 29.81 36.07
C PRO A 4 -28.91 30.46 34.91
N ALA A 5 -29.50 31.61 35.18
CA ALA A 5 -30.24 32.37 34.20
C ALA A 5 -29.34 32.80 33.04
N PRO A 6 -29.85 32.84 31.78
CA PRO A 6 -29.07 33.25 30.63
C PRO A 6 -28.60 34.71 30.81
N VAL A 7 -27.28 34.89 30.68
CA VAL A 7 -26.67 36.24 30.63
C VAL A 7 -27.18 36.94 29.37
N ARG A 8 -28.01 37.95 29.51
CA ARG A 8 -28.35 38.86 28.42
C ARG A 8 -27.13 39.71 28.09
N LEU A 9 -26.41 39.31 27.07
CA LEU A 9 -25.39 40.14 26.44
C LEU A 9 -26.08 41.32 25.76
N THR A 10 -25.82 42.53 26.21
CA THR A 10 -26.20 43.75 25.47
C THR A 10 -25.37 43.78 24.18
N PRO A 11 -25.96 43.84 23.00
CA PRO A 11 -25.21 43.86 21.76
C PRO A 11 -24.59 45.24 21.58
N SER A 12 -23.25 45.32 21.63
CA SER A 12 -22.57 46.37 20.91
C SER A 12 -22.65 46.02 19.42
N PRO A 13 -23.11 46.93 18.56
CA PRO A 13 -23.32 46.57 17.15
C PRO A 13 -21.95 46.41 16.45
N ILE A 14 -21.47 45.19 16.31
CA ILE A 14 -20.43 44.91 15.35
C ILE A 14 -21.12 44.93 13.98
N VAL A 15 -20.99 46.02 13.27
CA VAL A 15 -21.67 46.24 11.98
C VAL A 15 -21.02 45.40 10.88
N ASP A 16 -19.73 45.14 11.00
CA ASP A 16 -18.97 44.41 9.99
C ASP A 16 -18.51 43.01 10.51
N TYR A 17 -18.36 42.06 9.59
CA TYR A 17 -17.73 40.78 9.91
C TYR A 17 -16.24 41.00 10.22
N ARG A 18 -15.87 40.80 11.48
CA ARG A 18 -14.51 41.01 12.02
C ARG A 18 -13.98 39.69 12.60
N PRO A 19 -13.43 38.80 11.76
CA PRO A 19 -12.89 37.50 12.21
C PRO A 19 -11.81 37.66 13.28
N ASP A 20 -10.99 38.69 13.20
CA ASP A 20 -9.93 39.01 14.15
C ASP A 20 -10.44 39.28 15.59
N ILE A 21 -11.71 39.64 15.75
CA ILE A 21 -12.38 39.84 17.03
C ILE A 21 -13.27 38.64 17.40
N LEU A 22 -14.02 38.14 16.42
CA LEU A 22 -15.06 37.16 16.64
C LEU A 22 -14.50 35.76 16.92
N GLU A 23 -13.52 35.34 16.14
CA GLU A 23 -12.95 33.99 16.25
C GLU A 23 -12.25 33.77 17.61
N PRO A 24 -11.31 34.62 18.04
CA PRO A 24 -10.67 34.47 19.35
C PRO A 24 -11.68 34.51 20.51
N LYS A 25 -12.72 35.39 20.43
CA LYS A 25 -13.78 35.47 21.42
C LYS A 25 -14.53 34.16 21.61
N TRP A 26 -14.96 33.55 20.49
CA TRP A 26 -15.74 32.32 20.55
C TRP A 26 -14.88 31.12 20.90
N GLN A 27 -13.65 31.03 20.39
CA GLN A 27 -12.70 29.99 20.76
C GLN A 27 -12.43 30.01 22.28
N ALA A 28 -12.20 31.18 22.88
CA ALA A 28 -12.01 31.31 24.31
C ALA A 28 -13.29 30.92 25.10
N GLN A 29 -14.47 31.27 24.59
CA GLN A 29 -15.74 30.90 25.23
C GLN A 29 -15.95 29.39 25.20
N TRP A 30 -15.73 28.74 24.04
CA TRP A 30 -15.85 27.26 23.89
C TRP A 30 -14.90 26.53 24.83
N GLU A 31 -13.68 27.03 24.99
CA GLU A 31 -12.68 26.45 25.89
C GLU A 31 -13.13 26.61 27.36
N ALA A 32 -13.58 27.81 27.75
CA ALA A 32 -14.08 28.10 29.11
C ALA A 32 -15.29 27.21 29.46
N ASP A 33 -16.19 27.01 28.51
CA ASP A 33 -17.39 26.19 28.69
C ASP A 33 -17.09 24.68 28.56
N GLN A 34 -15.87 24.29 28.23
CA GLN A 34 -15.49 22.91 27.90
C GLN A 34 -16.48 22.28 26.89
N LEU A 35 -16.91 23.09 25.92
CA LEU A 35 -18.01 22.76 25.01
C LEU A 35 -17.83 21.42 24.25
N TYR A 36 -16.59 21.07 23.95
CA TYR A 36 -16.23 19.88 23.14
C TYR A 36 -15.66 18.76 23.99
N ARG A 37 -15.66 18.87 25.30
CA ARG A 37 -15.25 17.80 26.21
C ARG A 37 -16.19 16.61 26.06
N ALA A 38 -15.63 15.46 25.70
CA ALA A 38 -16.35 14.20 25.55
C ALA A 38 -16.36 13.42 26.87
N VAL A 39 -17.55 13.05 27.34
CA VAL A 39 -17.75 12.21 28.53
C VAL A 39 -18.66 11.06 28.18
N ILE A 40 -18.57 9.94 28.90
CA ILE A 40 -19.50 8.82 28.74
C ILE A 40 -20.94 9.31 29.01
N ASP A 41 -21.82 9.16 28.02
CA ASP A 41 -23.26 9.48 28.14
C ASP A 41 -24.10 8.33 27.54
N PRO A 42 -24.55 7.36 28.35
CA PRO A 42 -25.34 6.23 27.87
C PRO A 42 -26.69 6.63 27.23
N GLY A 43 -27.16 7.87 27.49
CA GLY A 43 -28.41 8.39 26.91
C GLY A 43 -28.27 8.85 25.44
N ARG A 44 -27.07 8.98 24.94
CA ARG A 44 -26.80 9.40 23.57
C ARG A 44 -25.96 8.39 22.81
N LYS A 45 -26.27 8.22 21.53
CA LYS A 45 -25.46 7.43 20.64
C LYS A 45 -24.07 8.08 20.46
N LYS A 46 -23.01 7.33 20.65
CA LYS A 46 -21.65 7.84 20.51
C LYS A 46 -21.26 8.04 19.04
N PHE A 47 -20.33 8.94 18.81
CA PHE A 47 -19.62 9.09 17.54
C PHE A 47 -18.16 9.45 17.83
N TYR A 48 -17.25 8.51 17.60
CA TYR A 48 -15.83 8.72 17.74
C TYR A 48 -15.27 9.10 16.36
N ALA A 49 -15.03 10.41 16.15
CA ALA A 49 -14.32 10.95 15.01
C ALA A 49 -12.81 10.92 15.28
N LEU A 50 -12.04 10.47 14.33
CA LEU A 50 -10.58 10.41 14.42
C LEU A 50 -9.95 11.02 13.16
N THR A 51 -8.87 11.76 13.33
CA THR A 51 -8.03 12.26 12.24
C THR A 51 -6.57 11.89 12.48
N MET A 52 -5.74 12.12 11.46
CA MET A 52 -4.32 11.82 11.53
C MET A 52 -3.62 12.51 12.71
N LEU A 53 -2.62 11.81 13.24
CA LEU A 53 -1.75 12.32 14.32
C LEU A 53 -0.56 13.06 13.68
N PRO A 54 -0.47 14.42 13.79
CA PRO A 54 0.57 15.17 13.10
C PRO A 54 1.95 14.99 13.72
N TYR A 55 3.00 15.00 12.87
CA TYR A 55 4.40 14.98 13.29
C TYR A 55 4.92 16.36 13.61
N PRO A 56 5.46 16.65 14.82
CA PRO A 56 5.97 17.96 15.21
C PRO A 56 7.39 18.23 14.68
N SER A 57 7.60 18.07 13.38
CA SER A 57 8.86 18.34 12.69
C SER A 57 9.02 19.82 12.26
N GLY A 58 8.01 20.63 12.46
CA GLY A 58 7.94 22.06 12.11
C GLY A 58 6.49 22.52 12.04
N ASP A 59 6.24 23.71 11.48
CA ASP A 59 4.91 24.30 11.39
C ASP A 59 3.93 23.46 10.57
N LEU A 60 2.64 23.55 10.90
CA LEU A 60 1.56 23.02 10.07
C LEU A 60 1.54 23.73 8.71
N HIS A 61 1.13 23.02 7.70
CA HIS A 61 0.86 23.58 6.37
C HIS A 61 -0.61 23.39 6.00
N ILE A 62 -1.05 24.05 4.95
CA ILE A 62 -2.44 24.05 4.53
C ILE A 62 -3.00 22.63 4.26
N GLY A 63 -2.16 21.68 3.89
CA GLY A 63 -2.56 20.27 3.71
C GLY A 63 -3.06 19.61 5.00
N HIS A 64 -2.52 19.97 6.18
CA HIS A 64 -3.06 19.50 7.46
C HIS A 64 -4.46 20.07 7.69
N TRP A 65 -4.66 21.35 7.41
CA TRP A 65 -5.97 21.98 7.53
C TRP A 65 -6.98 21.40 6.54
N TYR A 66 -6.55 21.07 5.33
CA TYR A 66 -7.39 20.40 4.32
C TYR A 66 -7.89 19.03 4.77
N ALA A 67 -7.04 18.28 5.47
CA ALA A 67 -7.44 17.00 6.05
C ALA A 67 -8.40 17.17 7.24
N MET A 68 -8.10 18.13 8.13
CA MET A 68 -8.76 18.27 9.42
C MET A 68 -10.07 19.07 9.38
N THR A 69 -10.16 20.09 8.52
CA THR A 69 -11.34 20.97 8.45
C THR A 69 -12.63 20.23 8.09
N PRO A 70 -12.67 19.39 7.02
CA PRO A 70 -13.86 18.61 6.71
C PRO A 70 -14.19 17.58 7.78
N SER A 71 -13.17 17.03 8.43
CA SER A 71 -13.34 16.07 9.55
C SER A 71 -14.03 16.74 10.74
N ASP A 72 -13.64 17.98 11.06
CA ASP A 72 -14.30 18.82 12.06
C ASP A 72 -15.74 19.16 11.66
N ALA A 73 -15.96 19.55 10.41
CA ALA A 73 -17.31 19.83 9.90
C ALA A 73 -18.23 18.61 10.04
N ARG A 74 -17.75 17.42 9.73
CA ARG A 74 -18.47 16.16 9.93
C ARG A 74 -18.75 15.89 11.42
N ALA A 75 -17.76 16.07 12.27
CA ALA A 75 -17.91 15.87 13.71
C ALA A 75 -18.97 16.84 14.30
N ARG A 76 -18.97 18.13 13.91
CA ARG A 76 -19.98 19.13 14.28
C ARG A 76 -21.37 18.75 13.80
N TYR A 77 -21.49 18.29 12.56
CA TYR A 77 -22.74 17.78 12.00
C TYR A 77 -23.30 16.63 12.85
N MET A 78 -22.48 15.65 13.21
CA MET A 78 -22.91 14.54 14.06
C MET A 78 -23.36 15.01 15.45
N ARG A 79 -22.68 16.00 16.03
CA ARG A 79 -23.10 16.62 17.29
C ARG A 79 -24.45 17.31 17.18
N MET A 80 -24.68 18.06 16.10
CA MET A 80 -25.99 18.68 15.79
C MET A 80 -27.12 17.64 15.61
N ARG A 81 -26.77 16.44 15.12
CA ARG A 81 -27.69 15.30 14.99
C ARG A 81 -27.96 14.60 16.34
N GLY A 82 -27.44 15.14 17.46
CA GLY A 82 -27.67 14.62 18.80
C GLY A 82 -26.73 13.53 19.27
N TYR A 83 -25.68 13.21 18.49
CA TYR A 83 -24.67 12.26 18.93
C TYR A 83 -23.79 12.84 20.06
N ASN A 84 -23.29 11.94 20.89
CA ASN A 84 -22.18 12.24 21.78
C ASN A 84 -20.88 12.08 21.00
N VAL A 85 -20.21 13.18 20.69
CA VAL A 85 -19.06 13.20 19.78
C VAL A 85 -17.77 13.32 20.55
N MET A 86 -16.82 12.44 20.30
CA MET A 86 -15.43 12.56 20.73
C MET A 86 -14.55 12.83 19.50
N PHE A 87 -13.78 13.92 19.54
CA PHE A 87 -12.86 14.32 18.48
C PHE A 87 -11.55 14.82 19.10
N PRO A 88 -10.63 13.89 19.45
CA PRO A 88 -9.37 14.20 20.09
C PRO A 88 -8.31 14.65 19.09
N ILE A 89 -7.24 15.26 19.62
CA ILE A 89 -6.03 15.62 18.87
C ILE A 89 -4.79 15.36 19.72
N GLY A 90 -3.64 15.13 19.12
CA GLY A 90 -2.36 14.93 19.79
C GLY A 90 -1.21 15.00 18.80
N PHE A 91 -0.05 14.43 19.16
CA PHE A 91 1.17 14.55 18.36
C PHE A 91 1.94 13.24 18.30
N ASP A 92 2.30 12.82 17.09
CA ASP A 92 3.27 11.74 16.88
C ASP A 92 4.68 12.30 16.98
N ALA A 93 5.19 12.32 18.20
CA ALA A 93 6.33 13.14 18.57
C ALA A 93 7.69 12.43 18.50
N PHE A 94 7.71 11.11 18.36
CA PHE A 94 8.92 10.32 18.14
C PHE A 94 9.27 10.17 16.66
N GLY A 95 10.49 9.73 16.39
CA GLY A 95 10.95 9.26 15.11
C GLY A 95 11.83 10.22 14.31
N LEU A 96 12.25 9.73 13.15
CA LEU A 96 13.23 10.38 12.27
C LEU A 96 12.88 11.80 11.84
N PRO A 97 11.61 12.17 11.56
CA PRO A 97 11.33 13.53 11.09
C PRO A 97 11.72 14.61 12.11
N ALA A 98 11.36 14.41 13.35
CA ALA A 98 11.70 15.35 14.44
C ALA A 98 13.20 15.32 14.75
N GLU A 99 13.80 14.14 14.81
CA GLU A 99 15.22 13.97 15.10
C GLU A 99 16.10 14.57 14.00
N ASN A 100 15.85 14.29 12.73
CA ASN A 100 16.62 14.86 11.63
C ASN A 100 16.48 16.39 11.55
N ALA A 101 15.28 16.93 11.82
CA ALA A 101 15.07 18.37 11.89
C ALA A 101 15.83 19.02 13.06
N ALA A 102 15.95 18.33 14.17
CA ALA A 102 16.75 18.77 15.33
C ALA A 102 18.26 18.71 15.03
N ILE A 103 18.73 17.61 14.42
CA ILE A 103 20.14 17.44 14.01
C ILE A 103 20.59 18.55 13.07
N SER A 104 19.83 18.84 12.03
CA SER A 104 20.16 19.87 11.05
C SER A 104 20.28 21.28 11.66
N ARG A 105 19.70 21.51 12.84
CA ARG A 105 19.72 22.78 13.58
C ARG A 105 20.68 22.80 14.77
N GLY A 106 21.29 21.66 15.09
CA GLY A 106 22.15 21.53 16.26
C GLY A 106 21.39 21.64 17.59
N ILE A 107 20.09 21.31 17.62
CA ILE A 107 19.23 21.39 18.81
C ILE A 107 18.92 19.97 19.27
N HIS A 108 18.84 19.76 20.61
CA HIS A 108 18.47 18.46 21.15
C HIS A 108 17.06 18.04 20.69
N PRO A 109 16.81 16.78 20.21
CA PRO A 109 15.53 16.35 19.65
C PRO A 109 14.33 16.60 20.58
N LYS A 110 14.47 16.32 21.86
CA LYS A 110 13.41 16.60 22.86
C LYS A 110 13.02 18.07 22.88
N THR A 111 14.00 18.97 23.02
CA THR A 111 13.76 20.42 23.06
C THR A 111 13.11 20.93 21.77
N TRP A 112 13.61 20.48 20.62
CA TRP A 112 13.06 20.82 19.32
C TRP A 112 11.61 20.34 19.15
N THR A 113 11.34 19.09 19.51
CA THR A 113 10.02 18.47 19.38
C THR A 113 8.97 19.19 20.22
N TYR A 114 9.24 19.42 21.51
CA TYR A 114 8.27 20.08 22.40
C TYR A 114 8.04 21.55 22.04
N ALA A 115 9.07 22.26 21.57
CA ALA A 115 8.89 23.63 21.06
C ALA A 115 7.98 23.67 19.82
N ASN A 116 8.08 22.66 18.94
CA ASN A 116 7.17 22.55 17.79
C ASN A 116 5.76 22.11 18.20
N ILE A 117 5.61 21.21 19.18
CA ILE A 117 4.29 20.85 19.73
C ILE A 117 3.57 22.09 20.23
N ASP A 118 4.25 22.95 21.02
CA ASP A 118 3.64 24.18 21.54
C ASP A 118 3.21 25.14 20.44
N ARG A 119 3.98 25.21 19.37
CA ARG A 119 3.64 26.04 18.20
C ARG A 119 2.46 25.43 17.43
N MET A 120 2.52 24.15 17.12
CA MET A 120 1.46 23.46 16.40
C MET A 120 0.14 23.45 17.19
N ARG A 121 0.21 23.35 18.52
CA ARG A 121 -0.96 23.47 19.40
C ARG A 121 -1.65 24.83 19.25
N LYS A 122 -0.88 25.91 19.16
CA LYS A 122 -1.43 27.25 18.86
C LYS A 122 -2.07 27.30 17.47
N GLN A 123 -1.43 26.74 16.47
CA GLN A 123 -1.95 26.68 15.10
C GLN A 123 -3.23 25.82 15.01
N LEU A 124 -3.32 24.71 15.73
CA LEU A 124 -4.53 23.89 15.80
C LEU A 124 -5.67 24.58 16.56
N ARG A 125 -5.34 25.33 17.63
CA ARG A 125 -6.34 26.13 18.36
C ARG A 125 -6.90 27.24 17.49
N SER A 126 -6.05 27.95 16.72
CA SER A 126 -6.49 29.02 15.81
C SER A 126 -7.44 28.54 14.72
N MET A 127 -7.42 27.23 14.37
CA MET A 127 -8.37 26.60 13.47
C MET A 127 -9.82 26.66 13.97
N GLY A 128 -10.02 26.76 15.28
CA GLY A 128 -11.34 26.76 15.89
C GLY A 128 -12.08 25.43 15.75
N ALA A 129 -11.38 24.31 15.53
CA ALA A 129 -11.97 22.99 15.45
C ALA A 129 -12.47 22.51 16.82
N MET A 130 -13.43 21.55 16.82
CA MET A 130 -14.03 21.01 18.05
C MET A 130 -13.16 19.94 18.73
N TRP A 131 -11.86 20.26 18.89
CA TRP A 131 -10.95 19.36 19.58
C TRP A 131 -11.29 19.18 21.05
N ASP A 132 -11.31 17.94 21.51
CA ASP A 132 -11.30 17.64 22.95
C ASP A 132 -9.85 17.63 23.45
N TRP A 133 -9.37 18.78 23.90
CA TRP A 133 -8.00 18.96 24.38
C TRP A 133 -7.68 18.23 25.70
N GLU A 134 -8.70 17.83 26.47
CA GLU A 134 -8.53 16.98 27.66
C GLU A 134 -8.06 15.56 27.28
N ARG A 135 -8.21 15.22 26.00
CA ARG A 135 -7.77 13.92 25.45
C ARG A 135 -6.50 14.03 24.61
N GLU A 136 -5.76 15.13 24.74
CA GLU A 136 -4.47 15.26 24.07
C GLU A 136 -3.52 14.13 24.47
N ALA A 137 -2.82 13.54 23.50
CA ALA A 137 -1.81 12.52 23.72
C ALA A 137 -0.56 12.84 22.89
N ILE A 138 0.61 12.72 23.50
CA ILE A 138 1.91 12.96 22.87
C ILE A 138 2.73 11.68 22.94
N SER A 139 3.07 11.13 21.78
CA SER A 139 3.69 9.79 21.72
C SER A 139 5.06 9.70 22.40
N SER A 140 5.76 10.84 22.56
CA SER A 140 7.05 10.92 23.26
C SER A 140 6.97 11.17 24.78
N ASP A 141 5.77 11.36 25.33
CA ASP A 141 5.63 11.49 26.76
C ASP A 141 5.83 10.15 27.47
N PRO A 142 6.56 10.11 28.61
CA PRO A 142 6.78 8.89 29.36
C PRO A 142 5.49 8.13 29.73
N GLU A 143 4.42 8.85 30.03
CA GLU A 143 3.10 8.28 30.34
C GLU A 143 2.45 7.63 29.11
N TYR A 144 2.82 8.03 27.88
CA TYR A 144 2.37 7.40 26.63
C TYR A 144 3.26 6.20 26.28
N TYR A 145 4.59 6.41 26.13
CA TYR A 145 5.44 5.34 25.61
C TYR A 145 5.72 4.24 26.63
N ARG A 146 5.43 4.42 27.93
CA ARG A 146 5.31 3.34 28.91
C ARG A 146 4.41 2.23 28.38
N TRP A 147 3.27 2.60 27.83
CA TRP A 147 2.31 1.64 27.28
C TRP A 147 2.72 1.11 25.90
N THR A 148 3.40 1.90 25.08
CA THR A 148 4.04 1.40 23.87
C THR A 148 5.03 0.28 24.19
N GLN A 149 5.83 0.46 25.22
CA GLN A 149 6.77 -0.56 25.72
C GLN A 149 6.03 -1.76 26.31
N TRP A 150 4.94 -1.54 27.04
CA TRP A 150 4.10 -2.61 27.55
C TRP A 150 3.51 -3.45 26.41
N PHE A 151 3.01 -2.83 25.37
CA PHE A 151 2.51 -3.51 24.18
C PHE A 151 3.60 -4.36 23.51
N PHE A 152 4.81 -3.84 23.39
CA PHE A 152 5.96 -4.63 22.91
C PHE A 152 6.18 -5.88 23.78
N ASN A 153 6.19 -5.70 25.10
CA ASN A 153 6.35 -6.81 26.04
C ASN A 153 5.26 -7.87 25.89
N GLN A 154 4.01 -7.46 25.67
CA GLN A 154 2.92 -8.43 25.43
C GLN A 154 3.17 -9.21 24.13
N LEU A 155 3.53 -8.54 23.04
CA LEU A 155 3.86 -9.22 21.77
C LEU A 155 5.04 -10.18 21.94
N PHE A 156 6.06 -9.80 22.70
CA PHE A 156 7.20 -10.65 23.01
C PHE A 156 6.79 -11.88 23.84
N LYS A 157 6.03 -11.70 24.92
CA LYS A 157 5.52 -12.79 25.79
C LYS A 157 4.67 -13.80 25.02
N HIS A 158 3.95 -13.37 24.00
CA HIS A 158 3.11 -14.22 23.14
C HIS A 158 3.81 -14.71 21.87
N GLY A 159 5.13 -14.50 21.74
CA GLY A 159 5.92 -15.00 20.61
C GLY A 159 5.65 -14.29 19.27
N LEU A 160 4.99 -13.12 19.30
CA LEU A 160 4.73 -12.28 18.13
C LEU A 160 5.85 -11.27 17.87
N ALA A 161 6.72 -11.02 18.85
CA ALA A 161 7.96 -10.27 18.68
C ALA A 161 9.16 -11.22 18.79
N TYR A 162 10.11 -11.10 17.84
CA TYR A 162 11.31 -11.93 17.81
C TYR A 162 12.49 -11.17 17.21
N LYS A 163 13.70 -11.63 17.50
CA LYS A 163 14.94 -11.04 17.00
C LYS A 163 15.70 -12.03 16.13
N LYS A 164 16.21 -11.57 15.00
CA LYS A 164 17.05 -12.37 14.10
C LYS A 164 18.05 -11.51 13.33
N MET A 165 19.15 -12.10 12.94
CA MET A 165 20.05 -11.57 11.92
C MET A 165 19.32 -11.57 10.58
N SER A 166 19.30 -10.44 9.91
CA SER A 166 18.59 -10.28 8.63
C SER A 166 19.24 -9.20 7.77
N PRO A 167 19.30 -9.39 6.44
CA PRO A 167 19.62 -8.31 5.54
C PRO A 167 18.44 -7.30 5.56
N VAL A 168 18.73 -6.12 6.10
CA VAL A 168 17.76 -5.03 6.24
C VAL A 168 18.12 -3.87 5.34
N ASP A 169 17.12 -3.07 5.01
CA ASP A 169 17.32 -1.83 4.29
C ASP A 169 17.96 -0.80 5.22
N TRP A 170 19.13 -0.30 4.84
CA TRP A 170 19.91 0.67 5.59
C TRP A 170 20.03 1.98 4.82
N CYS A 171 19.67 3.08 5.44
CA CYS A 171 19.89 4.41 4.89
C CYS A 171 21.22 4.99 5.39
N PRO A 172 22.25 5.16 4.53
CA PRO A 172 23.53 5.76 4.95
C PRO A 172 23.37 7.23 5.36
N GLY A 173 22.44 7.97 4.74
CA GLY A 173 22.18 9.37 5.07
C GLY A 173 21.52 9.56 6.42
N CYS A 174 20.60 8.69 6.80
CA CYS A 174 19.94 8.70 8.11
C CYS A 174 20.67 7.85 9.17
N ASN A 175 21.65 7.04 8.76
CA ASN A 175 22.36 6.09 9.63
C ASN A 175 21.41 5.19 10.46
N THR A 176 20.43 4.59 9.78
CA THR A 176 19.45 3.70 10.44
C THR A 176 18.84 2.72 9.46
N THR A 177 18.24 1.67 10.01
CA THR A 177 17.41 0.72 9.26
C THR A 177 16.08 1.36 8.86
N LEU A 178 15.53 0.88 7.75
CA LEU A 178 14.23 1.26 7.24
C LEU A 178 13.34 0.02 7.14
N ALA A 179 12.07 0.17 7.45
CA ALA A 179 11.07 -0.81 7.05
C ALA A 179 10.88 -0.74 5.51
N ARG A 180 10.40 -1.81 4.91
CA ARG A 180 10.23 -1.88 3.45
C ARG A 180 9.39 -0.73 2.89
N GLU A 181 8.36 -0.34 3.61
CA GLU A 181 7.42 0.73 3.26
C GLU A 181 8.07 2.12 3.25
N GLN A 182 9.23 2.25 3.89
CA GLN A 182 10.00 3.50 3.98
C GLN A 182 11.06 3.62 2.88
N VAL A 183 11.11 2.66 1.96
CA VAL A 183 12.01 2.66 0.80
C VAL A 183 11.18 2.91 -0.45
N TRP A 184 11.37 4.05 -1.09
CA TRP A 184 10.56 4.53 -2.20
C TRP A 184 11.31 4.53 -3.53
N GLY A 185 10.53 4.48 -4.60
CA GLY A 185 11.03 4.55 -5.97
C GLY A 185 11.72 3.27 -6.45
N GLU A 186 11.88 3.17 -7.75
CA GLU A 186 12.59 2.07 -8.40
C GLU A 186 14.09 2.09 -8.07
N ASP A 187 14.64 3.28 -7.84
CA ASP A 187 16.01 3.51 -7.41
C ASP A 187 16.25 3.29 -5.92
N ARG A 188 15.20 2.86 -5.17
CA ARG A 188 15.25 2.54 -3.73
C ARG A 188 15.90 3.62 -2.88
N HIS A 189 15.26 4.74 -2.78
CA HIS A 189 15.70 5.82 -1.90
C HIS A 189 14.90 5.89 -0.59
N CYS A 190 15.53 6.44 0.42
CA CYS A 190 14.92 6.68 1.72
C CYS A 190 13.77 7.71 1.61
N GLU A 191 12.58 7.38 2.06
CA GLU A 191 11.41 8.28 2.06
C GLU A 191 11.67 9.62 2.74
N ARG A 192 12.65 9.68 3.65
CA ARG A 192 12.95 10.85 4.49
C ARG A 192 14.02 11.77 3.94
N CYS A 193 15.11 11.22 3.43
CA CYS A 193 16.27 12.02 3.02
C CYS A 193 16.64 11.85 1.55
N GLY A 194 15.97 10.98 0.80
CA GLY A 194 16.25 10.72 -0.61
C GLY A 194 17.58 9.99 -0.88
N THR A 195 18.33 9.58 0.15
CA THR A 195 19.59 8.85 -0.03
C THR A 195 19.30 7.44 -0.53
N PRO A 196 20.06 6.92 -1.53
CA PRO A 196 19.98 5.53 -1.94
C PRO A 196 20.21 4.58 -0.77
N VAL A 197 19.33 3.58 -0.66
CA VAL A 197 19.32 2.60 0.42
C VAL A 197 20.19 1.41 0.05
N VAL A 198 20.95 0.88 1.01
CA VAL A 198 21.82 -0.29 0.85
C VAL A 198 21.34 -1.43 1.75
N LYS A 199 21.71 -2.67 1.43
CA LYS A 199 21.49 -3.82 2.31
C LYS A 199 22.59 -3.91 3.36
N ARG A 200 22.22 -4.23 4.60
CA ARG A 200 23.14 -4.46 5.70
C ARG A 200 22.61 -5.59 6.60
N ASP A 201 23.46 -6.55 6.94
CA ASP A 201 23.08 -7.62 7.88
C ASP A 201 23.18 -7.10 9.31
N LEU A 202 22.04 -7.09 10.00
CA LEU A 202 21.93 -6.65 11.38
C LEU A 202 20.99 -7.57 12.16
N ASP A 203 21.28 -7.71 13.47
CA ASP A 203 20.41 -8.43 14.39
C ASP A 203 19.28 -7.51 14.88
N GLN A 204 18.04 -7.74 14.40
CA GLN A 204 16.93 -6.81 14.48
C GLN A 204 15.65 -7.46 15.02
N TRP A 205 14.82 -6.66 15.68
CA TRP A 205 13.49 -7.06 16.13
C TRP A 205 12.46 -6.96 15.01
N PHE A 206 11.57 -7.95 14.97
CA PHE A 206 10.45 -8.05 14.05
C PHE A 206 9.17 -8.41 14.77
N PHE A 207 8.02 -7.91 14.24
CA PHE A 207 6.70 -8.41 14.62
C PHE A 207 6.15 -9.33 13.52
N LYS A 208 5.53 -10.46 13.93
CA LYS A 208 4.95 -11.46 13.03
C LYS A 208 3.62 -11.00 12.42
N VAL A 209 3.65 -9.95 11.63
CA VAL A 209 2.49 -9.44 10.89
C VAL A 209 1.96 -10.49 9.91
N THR A 210 2.82 -11.33 9.39
CA THR A 210 2.47 -12.41 8.46
C THR A 210 1.51 -13.43 9.04
N ASN A 211 1.49 -13.61 10.37
CA ASN A 211 0.51 -14.49 11.03
C ASN A 211 -0.93 -14.01 10.88
N TYR A 212 -1.14 -12.74 10.57
CA TYR A 212 -2.44 -12.11 10.42
C TYR A 212 -2.77 -11.78 8.95
N ALA A 213 -1.97 -12.26 8.00
CA ALA A 213 -2.11 -11.91 6.58
C ALA A 213 -3.51 -12.22 6.03
N GLU A 214 -4.09 -13.38 6.36
CA GLU A 214 -5.46 -13.75 5.95
C GLU A 214 -6.51 -12.81 6.57
N GLU A 215 -6.42 -12.53 7.87
CA GLU A 215 -7.36 -11.65 8.52
C GLU A 215 -7.26 -10.19 8.05
N LEU A 216 -6.07 -9.76 7.62
CA LEU A 216 -5.86 -8.43 7.03
C LEU A 216 -6.48 -8.30 5.64
N LEU A 217 -6.79 -9.41 4.96
CA LEU A 217 -7.53 -9.44 3.69
C LEU A 217 -9.05 -9.44 3.88
N ASP A 218 -9.54 -9.62 5.11
CA ASP A 218 -10.96 -9.50 5.41
C ASP A 218 -11.35 -8.03 5.63
N PHE A 219 -12.16 -7.50 4.73
CA PHE A 219 -12.73 -6.15 4.77
C PHE A 219 -14.23 -6.16 5.02
N SER A 220 -14.83 -7.29 5.36
CA SER A 220 -16.30 -7.48 5.43
C SER A 220 -16.98 -6.62 6.49
N THR A 221 -16.26 -6.22 7.53
CA THR A 221 -16.81 -5.47 8.69
C THR A 221 -16.52 -3.96 8.64
N ILE A 222 -15.86 -3.48 7.58
CA ILE A 222 -15.41 -2.08 7.47
C ILE A 222 -15.85 -1.42 6.17
N ASP A 223 -16.24 -0.14 6.27
CA ASP A 223 -16.59 0.74 5.16
C ASP A 223 -15.37 1.60 4.77
N TRP A 224 -14.46 0.98 4.03
CA TRP A 224 -13.23 1.59 3.54
C TRP A 224 -13.23 1.76 2.03
N PRO A 225 -12.55 2.78 1.47
CA PRO A 225 -12.45 3.00 0.04
C PRO A 225 -11.85 1.79 -0.68
N GLU A 226 -12.44 1.41 -1.82
CA GLU A 226 -11.97 0.28 -2.62
C GLU A 226 -10.49 0.40 -3.01
N ARG A 227 -10.03 1.63 -3.28
CA ARG A 227 -8.62 1.90 -3.57
C ARG A 227 -7.70 1.48 -2.41
N VAL A 228 -8.10 1.70 -1.17
CA VAL A 228 -7.31 1.29 0.01
C VAL A 228 -7.32 -0.22 0.15
N LYS A 229 -8.47 -0.87 -0.02
CA LYS A 229 -8.58 -2.34 0.01
C LYS A 229 -7.70 -2.97 -1.05
N THR A 230 -7.74 -2.46 -2.29
CA THR A 230 -6.90 -2.93 -3.39
C THR A 230 -5.41 -2.75 -3.08
N LEU A 231 -4.99 -1.59 -2.55
CA LEU A 231 -3.60 -1.35 -2.17
C LEU A 231 -3.13 -2.33 -1.09
N GLN A 232 -3.95 -2.56 -0.06
CA GLN A 232 -3.62 -3.53 1.00
C GLN A 232 -3.58 -4.96 0.47
N THR A 233 -4.57 -5.37 -0.34
CA THR A 233 -4.61 -6.69 -0.96
C THR A 233 -3.36 -6.95 -1.81
N ASN A 234 -2.99 -5.99 -2.65
CA ASN A 234 -1.80 -6.09 -3.48
C ASN A 234 -0.51 -6.09 -2.65
N TRP A 235 -0.46 -5.33 -1.57
CA TRP A 235 0.70 -5.29 -0.67
C TRP A 235 0.87 -6.59 0.09
N ILE A 236 -0.21 -7.16 0.60
CA ILE A 236 -0.21 -8.47 1.27
C ILE A 236 0.14 -9.55 0.26
N GLY A 237 -0.38 -9.47 -0.96
CA GLY A 237 0.03 -10.29 -2.10
C GLY A 237 -0.12 -11.77 -1.83
N ARG A 238 -1.34 -12.20 -1.48
CA ARG A 238 -1.69 -13.60 -1.26
C ARG A 238 -1.61 -14.38 -2.57
N SER A 239 -0.87 -15.45 -2.57
CA SER A 239 -0.70 -16.35 -3.71
C SER A 239 -0.96 -17.79 -3.30
N GLU A 240 -1.88 -18.45 -3.99
CA GLU A 240 -2.17 -19.88 -3.84
C GLU A 240 -1.43 -20.70 -4.86
N GLY A 241 -0.82 -21.78 -4.43
CA GLY A 241 -0.06 -22.66 -5.30
C GLY A 241 0.35 -23.96 -4.62
N ALA A 242 1.53 -24.44 -4.98
CA ALA A 242 2.11 -25.62 -4.38
C ALA A 242 3.60 -25.43 -4.07
N HIS A 243 4.05 -26.01 -2.97
CA HIS A 243 5.45 -26.33 -2.78
C HIS A 243 5.73 -27.67 -3.47
N VAL A 244 6.75 -27.69 -4.30
CA VAL A 244 7.17 -28.89 -5.04
C VAL A 244 8.65 -29.14 -4.76
N THR A 245 9.00 -30.39 -4.45
CA THR A 245 10.37 -30.78 -4.11
C THR A 245 11.04 -31.41 -5.34
N PHE A 246 12.05 -30.74 -5.85
CA PHE A 246 12.99 -31.27 -6.84
C PHE A 246 14.18 -31.87 -6.10
N THR A 247 14.79 -32.89 -6.66
CA THR A 247 15.99 -33.50 -6.07
C THR A 247 17.17 -33.30 -7.02
N THR A 248 18.30 -32.84 -6.53
CA THR A 248 19.52 -32.77 -7.35
C THR A 248 20.13 -34.14 -7.60
N GLU A 249 20.98 -34.26 -8.61
CA GLU A 249 21.73 -35.51 -8.87
C GLU A 249 22.60 -35.95 -7.66
N ARG A 250 22.90 -35.03 -6.74
CA ARG A 250 23.62 -35.28 -5.49
C ARG A 250 22.74 -35.65 -4.30
N GLY A 251 21.40 -35.71 -4.52
CA GLY A 251 20.42 -36.03 -3.48
C GLY A 251 19.95 -34.83 -2.65
N ASP A 252 20.31 -33.59 -2.99
CA ASP A 252 19.85 -32.39 -2.29
C ASP A 252 18.42 -32.06 -2.69
N ALA A 253 17.58 -31.72 -1.72
CA ALA A 253 16.22 -31.26 -1.97
C ALA A 253 16.19 -29.75 -2.27
N ILE A 254 15.55 -29.37 -3.38
CA ILE A 254 15.24 -27.98 -3.73
C ILE A 254 13.73 -27.84 -3.72
N VAL A 255 13.20 -27.08 -2.77
CA VAL A 255 11.77 -26.80 -2.69
C VAL A 255 11.48 -25.53 -3.47
N VAL A 256 10.57 -25.59 -4.45
CA VAL A 256 10.08 -24.41 -5.17
C VAL A 256 8.64 -24.13 -4.79
N PHE A 257 8.25 -22.86 -4.83
CA PHE A 257 6.84 -22.47 -4.77
C PHE A 257 6.38 -22.03 -6.15
N THR A 258 5.26 -22.61 -6.63
CA THR A 258 4.65 -22.22 -7.90
C THR A 258 3.16 -21.95 -7.73
N THR A 259 2.67 -20.88 -8.38
CA THR A 259 1.24 -20.60 -8.51
C THR A 259 0.59 -21.38 -9.65
N ARG A 260 1.43 -21.99 -10.52
CA ARG A 260 1.05 -22.73 -11.73
C ARG A 260 1.60 -24.16 -11.69
N PRO A 261 1.16 -25.03 -10.74
CA PRO A 261 1.60 -26.42 -10.71
C PRO A 261 1.18 -27.22 -11.95
N ASP A 262 0.16 -26.76 -12.68
CA ASP A 262 -0.28 -27.29 -13.96
C ASP A 262 0.81 -27.19 -15.07
N THR A 263 1.81 -26.34 -14.90
CA THR A 263 2.90 -26.17 -15.88
C THR A 263 4.18 -26.96 -15.57
N LEU A 264 4.20 -27.77 -14.52
CA LEU A 264 5.38 -28.53 -14.06
C LEU A 264 6.05 -29.39 -15.14
N TRP A 265 5.26 -29.98 -16.06
CA TRP A 265 5.77 -30.79 -17.16
C TRP A 265 6.60 -29.97 -18.16
N GLY A 266 6.36 -28.66 -18.23
CA GLY A 266 7.09 -27.68 -19.06
C GLY A 266 8.30 -27.07 -18.39
N ALA A 267 8.64 -27.48 -17.16
CA ALA A 267 9.85 -27.00 -16.49
C ALA A 267 11.10 -27.57 -17.14
N THR A 268 11.86 -26.71 -17.82
CA THR A 268 13.04 -27.11 -18.61
C THR A 268 14.37 -26.67 -17.98
N PHE A 269 14.33 -25.80 -17.00
CA PHE A 269 15.48 -25.43 -16.16
C PHE A 269 15.02 -24.96 -14.77
N MET A 270 15.97 -24.86 -13.87
CA MET A 270 15.76 -24.35 -12.52
C MET A 270 16.62 -23.11 -12.31
N VAL A 271 16.10 -22.15 -11.58
CA VAL A 271 16.86 -20.94 -11.21
C VAL A 271 16.85 -20.76 -9.70
N LEU A 272 18.04 -20.58 -9.15
CA LEU A 272 18.25 -20.20 -7.75
C LEU A 272 18.60 -18.71 -7.65
N ALA A 273 18.22 -18.10 -6.55
CA ALA A 273 18.76 -16.79 -6.19
C ALA A 273 20.29 -16.88 -6.02
N PRO A 274 21.05 -15.87 -6.45
CA PRO A 274 22.51 -15.88 -6.29
C PRO A 274 22.98 -16.12 -4.85
N GLU A 275 22.19 -15.70 -3.87
CA GLU A 275 22.44 -15.84 -2.43
C GLU A 275 21.89 -17.15 -1.83
N HIS A 276 21.32 -18.04 -2.64
CA HIS A 276 20.72 -19.26 -2.11
C HIS A 276 21.78 -20.20 -1.49
N PRO A 277 21.57 -20.76 -0.30
CA PRO A 277 22.58 -21.56 0.42
C PRO A 277 23.11 -22.78 -0.36
N LEU A 278 22.30 -23.33 -1.26
CA LEU A 278 22.71 -24.46 -2.08
C LEU A 278 23.66 -24.09 -3.23
N VAL A 279 23.75 -22.82 -3.63
CA VAL A 279 24.61 -22.40 -4.75
C VAL A 279 26.06 -22.74 -4.48
N ASP A 280 26.57 -22.39 -3.30
CA ASP A 280 27.97 -22.70 -2.93
C ASP A 280 28.24 -24.20 -2.97
N ARG A 281 27.32 -25.03 -2.49
CA ARG A 281 27.46 -26.47 -2.40
C ARG A 281 27.30 -27.19 -3.74
N LEU A 282 26.42 -26.68 -4.62
CA LEU A 282 26.09 -27.32 -5.89
C LEU A 282 27.00 -26.91 -7.04
N THR A 283 27.62 -25.72 -6.95
CA THR A 283 28.51 -25.21 -7.99
C THR A 283 29.69 -26.14 -8.23
N THR A 284 29.89 -26.50 -9.50
CA THR A 284 31.02 -27.34 -9.88
C THR A 284 32.33 -26.54 -9.90
N PRO A 285 33.50 -27.20 -9.68
CA PRO A 285 34.79 -26.49 -9.61
C PRO A 285 35.13 -25.68 -10.85
N ASP A 286 34.74 -26.14 -12.04
CA ASP A 286 34.97 -25.47 -13.33
C ASP A 286 34.10 -24.23 -13.53
N ARG A 287 32.98 -24.10 -12.78
CA ARG A 287 32.07 -22.96 -12.84
C ARG A 287 32.26 -21.96 -11.69
N ARG A 288 33.06 -22.29 -10.68
CA ARG A 288 33.19 -21.52 -9.44
C ARG A 288 33.53 -20.05 -9.71
N GLY A 289 34.53 -19.77 -10.55
CA GLY A 289 34.97 -18.40 -10.82
C GLY A 289 33.88 -17.53 -11.43
N GLU A 290 33.14 -18.07 -12.42
CA GLU A 290 32.05 -17.37 -13.10
C GLU A 290 30.87 -17.13 -12.16
N VAL A 291 30.55 -18.13 -11.32
CA VAL A 291 29.47 -18.04 -10.32
C VAL A 291 29.78 -17.00 -9.25
N ASP A 292 30.99 -17.00 -8.70
CA ASP A 292 31.40 -16.06 -7.66
C ASP A 292 31.40 -14.60 -8.18
N GLU A 293 31.85 -14.37 -9.42
CA GLU A 293 31.79 -13.06 -10.07
C GLU A 293 30.35 -12.61 -10.27
N TYR A 294 29.46 -13.50 -10.71
CA TYR A 294 28.05 -13.20 -10.90
C TYR A 294 27.36 -12.88 -9.57
N ILE A 295 27.59 -13.66 -8.51
CA ILE A 295 27.06 -13.37 -7.17
C ILE A 295 27.49 -11.99 -6.69
N ALA A 296 28.79 -11.66 -6.83
CA ALA A 296 29.29 -10.35 -6.45
C ALA A 296 28.65 -9.19 -7.24
N SER A 297 28.31 -9.41 -8.51
CA SER A 297 27.61 -8.43 -9.34
C SER A 297 26.13 -8.30 -8.97
N ALA A 298 25.44 -9.42 -8.82
CA ALA A 298 24.00 -9.46 -8.53
C ALA A 298 23.68 -8.88 -7.13
N THR A 299 24.52 -9.16 -6.13
CA THR A 299 24.32 -8.65 -4.75
C THR A 299 24.52 -7.14 -4.61
N ARG A 300 25.19 -6.49 -5.57
CA ARG A 300 25.27 -5.02 -5.62
C ARG A 300 23.98 -4.37 -6.12
N GLN A 301 23.13 -5.12 -6.82
CA GLN A 301 21.86 -4.64 -7.34
C GLN A 301 20.75 -4.76 -6.28
N THR A 302 19.81 -3.84 -6.35
CA THR A 302 18.61 -3.88 -5.47
C THR A 302 17.59 -4.88 -6.00
N ASP A 303 16.68 -5.35 -5.12
CA ASP A 303 15.60 -6.27 -5.50
C ASP A 303 14.76 -5.70 -6.68
N ILE A 304 14.49 -4.38 -6.69
CA ILE A 304 13.73 -3.73 -7.77
C ILE A 304 14.52 -3.69 -9.08
N GLN A 305 15.80 -3.36 -9.03
CA GLN A 305 16.66 -3.41 -10.23
C GLN A 305 16.76 -4.83 -10.79
N ARG A 306 16.67 -5.82 -9.90
CA ARG A 306 16.67 -7.24 -10.29
C ARG A 306 15.32 -7.67 -10.89
N GLU A 307 14.19 -7.10 -10.41
CA GLU A 307 12.83 -7.41 -10.87
C GLU A 307 12.37 -6.55 -12.07
N ALA A 308 13.14 -5.54 -12.52
CA ALA A 308 12.74 -4.66 -13.61
C ALA A 308 12.42 -5.44 -14.88
N ALA A 309 11.22 -5.23 -15.44
CA ALA A 309 10.70 -6.00 -16.56
C ALA A 309 11.47 -5.77 -17.86
N ASP A 310 11.97 -4.54 -18.07
CA ASP A 310 12.71 -4.10 -19.26
C ASP A 310 14.21 -4.44 -19.22
N LYS A 311 14.67 -5.08 -18.13
CA LYS A 311 16.06 -5.44 -17.96
C LYS A 311 16.41 -6.71 -18.76
N GLU A 312 17.53 -6.64 -19.48
CA GLU A 312 18.10 -7.80 -20.13
C GLU A 312 18.38 -8.93 -19.11
N LYS A 313 17.88 -10.12 -19.39
CA LYS A 313 18.04 -11.28 -18.49
C LYS A 313 19.50 -11.70 -18.42
N THR A 314 20.00 -11.89 -17.20
CA THR A 314 21.37 -12.37 -16.93
C THR A 314 21.33 -13.59 -16.04
N GLY A 315 22.33 -14.45 -16.13
CA GLY A 315 22.44 -15.64 -15.31
C GLY A 315 23.64 -16.49 -15.66
N VAL A 316 23.97 -17.42 -14.78
CA VAL A 316 25.11 -18.33 -14.90
C VAL A 316 24.69 -19.76 -14.59
N PHE A 317 25.07 -20.73 -15.45
CA PHE A 317 24.90 -22.16 -15.17
C PHE A 317 25.91 -22.60 -14.11
N ILE A 318 25.42 -23.26 -13.04
CA ILE A 318 26.28 -23.63 -11.90
C ILE A 318 26.98 -24.99 -12.08
N GLY A 319 26.74 -25.69 -13.20
CA GLY A 319 27.31 -27.01 -13.49
C GLY A 319 26.51 -28.18 -12.90
N ALA A 320 25.43 -27.95 -12.20
CA ALA A 320 24.59 -28.97 -11.57
C ALA A 320 23.21 -29.08 -12.21
N TYR A 321 22.52 -30.17 -11.89
CA TYR A 321 21.21 -30.49 -12.44
C TYR A 321 20.26 -30.92 -11.33
N ALA A 322 18.99 -30.62 -11.54
CA ALA A 322 17.86 -31.12 -10.73
C ALA A 322 17.04 -32.12 -11.54
N ILE A 323 16.35 -33.02 -10.86
CA ILE A 323 15.41 -33.98 -11.45
C ILE A 323 13.99 -33.42 -11.25
N ASN A 324 13.28 -33.23 -12.33
CA ASN A 324 11.87 -32.85 -12.31
C ASN A 324 11.02 -34.00 -11.75
N PRO A 325 10.32 -33.83 -10.63
CA PRO A 325 9.65 -34.97 -9.96
C PRO A 325 8.45 -35.51 -10.71
N VAL A 326 7.87 -34.78 -11.68
CA VAL A 326 6.66 -35.21 -12.41
C VAL A 326 6.98 -36.10 -13.60
N ASN A 327 8.16 -35.94 -14.24
CA ASN A 327 8.53 -36.67 -15.46
C ASN A 327 9.94 -37.27 -15.42
N GLY A 328 10.66 -37.16 -14.32
CA GLY A 328 12.02 -37.69 -14.15
C GLY A 328 13.11 -37.01 -14.99
N ARG A 329 12.78 -35.90 -15.67
CA ARG A 329 13.74 -35.22 -16.54
C ARG A 329 14.82 -34.48 -15.74
N ARG A 330 16.03 -34.55 -16.28
CA ARG A 330 17.20 -33.79 -15.80
C ARG A 330 17.15 -32.38 -16.35
N ILE A 331 17.10 -31.37 -15.47
CA ILE A 331 17.04 -29.95 -15.83
C ILE A 331 18.26 -29.21 -15.27
N PRO A 332 18.89 -28.28 -16.00
CA PRO A 332 20.07 -27.55 -15.54
C PRO A 332 19.68 -26.51 -14.46
N ILE A 333 20.58 -26.32 -13.47
CA ILE A 333 20.40 -25.35 -12.42
C ILE A 333 21.22 -24.10 -12.75
N TRP A 334 20.54 -22.96 -12.82
CA TRP A 334 21.12 -21.64 -13.06
C TRP A 334 21.02 -20.78 -11.82
N ILE A 335 21.83 -19.74 -11.72
CA ILE A 335 21.58 -18.59 -10.87
C ILE A 335 21.22 -17.40 -11.75
N ALA A 336 20.26 -16.62 -11.33
CA ALA A 336 19.84 -15.41 -12.03
C ALA A 336 19.38 -14.34 -11.04
N ASP A 337 19.60 -13.11 -11.40
CA ASP A 337 19.32 -11.97 -10.54
C ASP A 337 17.82 -11.67 -10.35
N TYR A 338 16.96 -12.10 -11.27
CA TYR A 338 15.50 -11.93 -11.14
C TYR A 338 14.84 -12.88 -10.13
N VAL A 339 15.59 -13.84 -9.55
CA VAL A 339 15.12 -14.71 -8.47
C VAL A 339 15.63 -14.16 -7.13
N LEU A 340 14.73 -13.96 -6.19
CA LEU A 340 15.03 -13.34 -4.90
C LEU A 340 14.90 -14.32 -3.75
N MET A 341 15.87 -14.33 -2.82
CA MET A 341 15.77 -15.08 -1.55
C MET A 341 14.60 -14.62 -0.67
N THR A 342 14.12 -13.44 -0.91
CA THR A 342 13.09 -12.77 -0.10
C THR A 342 11.67 -13.13 -0.52
N TYR A 343 11.50 -13.88 -1.62
CA TYR A 343 10.20 -14.35 -2.10
C TYR A 343 10.20 -15.87 -2.30
N GLY A 344 9.21 -16.55 -1.72
CA GLY A 344 9.11 -18.02 -1.80
C GLY A 344 10.27 -18.70 -1.09
N THR A 345 10.93 -19.58 -1.81
CA THR A 345 12.06 -20.39 -1.30
C THR A 345 13.43 -19.91 -1.81
N GLY A 346 13.48 -18.84 -2.59
CA GLY A 346 14.69 -18.43 -3.31
C GLY A 346 15.06 -19.35 -4.49
N ALA A 347 14.14 -20.24 -4.88
CA ALA A 347 14.28 -21.15 -6.01
C ALA A 347 12.99 -21.15 -6.83
N ILE A 348 13.11 -21.17 -8.15
CA ILE A 348 11.98 -21.30 -9.05
C ILE A 348 12.24 -22.44 -10.05
N MET A 349 11.19 -23.16 -10.42
CA MET A 349 11.14 -23.91 -11.64
C MET A 349 10.84 -22.97 -12.80
N ALA A 350 11.60 -22.99 -13.83
CA ALA A 350 11.39 -22.13 -14.99
C ALA A 350 10.54 -22.84 -16.04
N VAL A 351 9.44 -22.19 -16.40
CA VAL A 351 8.46 -22.71 -17.40
C VAL A 351 8.37 -21.75 -18.57
N PRO A 352 9.35 -21.75 -19.46
CA PRO A 352 9.53 -20.70 -20.46
C PRO A 352 8.39 -20.58 -21.48
N ALA A 353 7.59 -21.62 -21.71
CA ALA A 353 6.43 -21.51 -22.60
C ALA A 353 5.28 -20.66 -22.01
N HIS A 354 5.26 -20.42 -20.69
CA HIS A 354 4.12 -19.84 -19.96
C HIS A 354 4.51 -18.79 -18.91
N ASP A 355 5.79 -18.39 -18.81
CA ASP A 355 6.29 -17.27 -18.04
C ASP A 355 7.23 -16.42 -18.91
N GLU A 356 6.95 -15.11 -19.03
CA GLU A 356 7.67 -14.20 -19.92
C GLU A 356 9.15 -14.06 -19.57
N ARG A 357 9.47 -14.00 -18.29
CA ARG A 357 10.86 -13.86 -17.81
C ARG A 357 11.66 -15.12 -18.14
N ASP A 358 11.04 -16.28 -17.94
CA ASP A 358 11.65 -17.57 -18.26
C ASP A 358 11.79 -17.77 -19.77
N PHE A 359 10.82 -17.26 -20.55
CA PHE A 359 10.86 -17.29 -22.02
C PHE A 359 12.05 -16.48 -22.58
N GLU A 360 12.19 -15.22 -22.15
CA GLU A 360 13.31 -14.37 -22.54
C GLU A 360 14.67 -14.97 -22.13
N PHE A 361 14.73 -15.51 -20.90
CA PHE A 361 15.94 -16.19 -20.41
C PHE A 361 16.28 -17.41 -21.26
N ALA A 362 15.31 -18.26 -21.54
CA ALA A 362 15.51 -19.47 -22.34
C ALA A 362 15.96 -19.14 -23.76
N LEU A 363 15.36 -18.16 -24.42
CA LEU A 363 15.80 -17.70 -25.74
C LEU A 363 17.24 -17.22 -25.71
N LYS A 364 17.61 -16.38 -24.74
CA LYS A 364 18.97 -15.85 -24.63
C LYS A 364 20.03 -16.94 -24.46
N PHE A 365 19.76 -17.88 -23.56
CA PHE A 365 20.73 -18.93 -23.22
C PHE A 365 20.58 -20.20 -24.08
N GLY A 366 19.61 -20.23 -24.98
CA GLY A 366 19.34 -21.39 -25.86
C GLY A 366 18.89 -22.63 -25.11
N LEU A 367 18.02 -22.40 -24.10
CA LEU A 367 17.42 -23.47 -23.33
C LEU A 367 16.12 -23.95 -24.00
N PRO A 368 15.74 -25.21 -23.85
CA PRO A 368 14.53 -25.73 -24.44
C PRO A 368 13.27 -25.07 -23.90
N ILE A 369 12.27 -24.87 -24.78
CA ILE A 369 10.97 -24.31 -24.42
C ILE A 369 9.91 -25.31 -24.87
N LEU A 370 9.19 -25.93 -23.94
CA LEU A 370 8.18 -26.94 -24.23
C LEU A 370 6.79 -26.43 -23.82
N PRO A 371 5.87 -26.21 -24.78
CA PRO A 371 4.48 -25.82 -24.45
C PRO A 371 3.74 -27.00 -23.79
N VAL A 372 3.10 -26.70 -22.63
CA VAL A 372 2.33 -27.71 -21.87
C VAL A 372 0.90 -27.23 -21.54
N ILE A 373 0.54 -26.02 -21.95
CA ILE A 373 -0.83 -25.50 -21.89
C ILE A 373 -1.24 -25.08 -23.28
N ASP A 374 -2.41 -25.55 -23.72
CA ASP A 374 -3.02 -25.13 -24.98
C ASP A 374 -3.57 -23.71 -24.88
N ARG A 375 -3.52 -22.98 -25.97
CA ARG A 375 -3.97 -21.57 -26.04
C ARG A 375 -5.49 -21.46 -25.99
N PRO A 376 -6.09 -20.65 -25.09
CA PRO A 376 -7.54 -20.49 -25.06
C PRO A 376 -8.09 -19.70 -26.24
N ASP A 377 -7.28 -18.82 -26.86
CA ASP A 377 -7.63 -18.05 -28.07
C ASP A 377 -7.56 -18.88 -29.35
N ARG A 378 -7.00 -20.12 -29.26
CA ARG A 378 -6.80 -21.05 -30.38
C ARG A 378 -6.04 -20.46 -31.57
N LEU A 379 -5.22 -19.42 -31.35
CA LEU A 379 -4.39 -18.84 -32.41
C LEU A 379 -3.43 -19.91 -32.96
N THR A 380 -3.54 -20.15 -34.28
CA THR A 380 -2.67 -21.13 -34.98
C THR A 380 -2.10 -20.47 -36.22
N LYS A 381 -0.80 -20.55 -36.38
CA LYS A 381 -0.06 -19.93 -37.47
C LYS A 381 0.83 -20.94 -38.20
N SER A 382 1.14 -20.62 -39.44
CA SER A 382 2.13 -21.30 -40.27
C SER A 382 2.81 -20.29 -41.19
N PHE A 383 4.07 -20.50 -41.45
CA PHE A 383 4.83 -19.69 -42.41
C PHE A 383 5.41 -20.59 -43.48
N ALA A 384 5.14 -20.30 -44.75
CA ALA A 384 5.74 -20.99 -45.88
C ALA A 384 6.70 -20.06 -46.61
N LEU A 385 7.99 -20.29 -46.44
CA LEU A 385 9.05 -19.53 -47.11
C LEU A 385 8.92 -19.70 -48.64
N GLY A 386 9.23 -18.68 -49.40
CA GLY A 386 9.20 -18.72 -50.85
C GLY A 386 10.05 -19.88 -51.41
N GLY A 387 9.45 -20.74 -52.21
CA GLY A 387 10.13 -21.91 -52.78
C GLY A 387 10.03 -23.22 -51.98
N THR A 388 9.51 -23.22 -50.77
CA THR A 388 9.40 -24.43 -49.91
C THR A 388 8.17 -25.30 -50.22
N MET A 389 7.20 -24.72 -50.91
CA MET A 389 5.97 -25.40 -51.30
C MET A 389 5.87 -25.54 -52.81
N TYR A 390 5.21 -26.58 -53.29
CA TYR A 390 4.93 -26.73 -54.71
C TYR A 390 3.95 -25.68 -55.23
N GLU A 391 4.00 -25.36 -56.53
CA GLU A 391 3.08 -24.48 -57.19
C GLU A 391 1.62 -24.86 -56.94
N GLY A 392 0.74 -23.86 -56.79
CA GLY A 392 -0.69 -24.07 -56.49
C GLY A 392 -1.05 -24.09 -55.00
N PHE A 393 -0.09 -24.08 -54.08
CA PHE A 393 -0.39 -24.07 -52.64
C PHE A 393 -1.23 -22.87 -52.24
N SER A 394 -0.90 -21.65 -52.67
CA SER A 394 -1.70 -20.45 -52.41
C SER A 394 -3.13 -20.51 -52.99
N HIS A 395 -3.34 -21.17 -54.12
CA HIS A 395 -4.66 -21.44 -54.70
C HIS A 395 -5.45 -22.43 -53.81
N ALA A 396 -4.79 -23.52 -53.39
CA ALA A 396 -5.42 -24.50 -52.49
C ALA A 396 -5.83 -23.88 -51.14
N LEU A 397 -5.05 -22.93 -50.57
CA LEU A 397 -5.41 -22.18 -49.37
C LEU A 397 -6.65 -21.30 -49.59
N ARG A 398 -6.76 -20.62 -50.75
CA ARG A 398 -7.94 -19.81 -51.11
C ARG A 398 -9.19 -20.70 -51.25
N ASP A 399 -9.06 -21.83 -51.98
CA ASP A 399 -10.19 -22.77 -52.18
C ASP A 399 -10.65 -23.37 -50.86
N ALA A 400 -9.73 -23.60 -49.91
CA ALA A 400 -10.00 -24.04 -48.57
C ALA A 400 -10.52 -22.91 -47.66
N GLY A 401 -10.48 -21.65 -48.10
CA GLY A 401 -10.87 -20.51 -47.34
C GLY A 401 -9.98 -20.28 -46.10
N ILE A 402 -8.70 -20.59 -46.18
CA ILE A 402 -7.71 -20.38 -45.11
C ILE A 402 -7.03 -19.03 -45.35
N PRO A 403 -7.11 -18.07 -44.40
CA PRO A 403 -6.53 -16.75 -44.53
C PRO A 403 -5.01 -16.76 -44.62
N PHE A 404 -4.45 -16.04 -45.57
CA PHE A 404 -3.02 -15.78 -45.67
C PHE A 404 -2.74 -14.47 -46.39
N PHE A 405 -1.54 -13.94 -46.21
CA PHE A 405 -1.01 -12.86 -47.05
C PHE A 405 0.32 -13.27 -47.65
N ASP A 406 0.61 -12.78 -48.85
CA ASP A 406 1.87 -13.02 -49.56
C ASP A 406 2.76 -11.78 -49.43
N ARG A 407 4.00 -12.04 -49.04
CA ARG A 407 5.07 -11.04 -49.07
C ARG A 407 6.31 -11.61 -49.68
N MET A 408 6.65 -11.12 -50.88
CA MET A 408 7.84 -11.54 -51.63
C MET A 408 7.86 -13.07 -51.89
N GLY A 409 6.74 -13.70 -52.17
CA GLY A 409 6.63 -15.12 -52.44
C GLY A 409 6.57 -16.04 -51.22
N SER A 410 6.65 -15.47 -50.00
CA SER A 410 6.47 -16.20 -48.77
C SER A 410 5.04 -15.99 -48.24
N LEU A 411 4.41 -17.05 -47.75
CA LEU A 411 3.03 -17.03 -47.28
C LEU A 411 2.95 -17.02 -45.75
N TYR A 412 2.27 -16.03 -45.22
CA TYR A 412 1.97 -15.85 -43.80
C TYR A 412 0.53 -16.28 -43.53
N ILE A 413 0.35 -17.39 -42.88
CA ILE A 413 -0.94 -18.12 -42.83
C ILE A 413 -1.47 -18.14 -41.41
N THR A 414 -2.68 -17.63 -41.21
CA THR A 414 -3.41 -17.76 -39.93
C THR A 414 -4.49 -18.81 -40.13
N ILE A 415 -4.39 -19.92 -39.39
CA ILE A 415 -5.21 -21.11 -39.63
C ILE A 415 -6.43 -21.05 -38.68
N PRO A 416 -7.69 -20.98 -39.20
CA PRO A 416 -8.86 -21.11 -38.36
C PRO A 416 -8.89 -22.44 -37.61
N PRO A 417 -9.28 -22.49 -36.32
CA PRO A 417 -9.23 -23.73 -35.53
C PRO A 417 -9.93 -24.94 -36.17
N GLU A 418 -11.07 -24.71 -36.81
CA GLU A 418 -11.83 -25.76 -37.52
C GLU A 418 -11.20 -26.23 -38.81
N LYS A 419 -10.15 -25.56 -39.30
CA LYS A 419 -9.47 -25.86 -40.55
C LYS A 419 -8.06 -26.44 -40.37
N ILE A 420 -7.61 -26.66 -39.12
CA ILE A 420 -6.23 -27.14 -38.86
C ILE A 420 -5.96 -28.47 -39.56
N ASP A 421 -6.89 -29.42 -39.46
CA ASP A 421 -6.72 -30.72 -40.13
C ASP A 421 -6.73 -30.61 -41.67
N GLN A 422 -7.59 -29.73 -42.22
CA GLN A 422 -7.60 -29.46 -43.66
C GLN A 422 -6.29 -28.81 -44.11
N TYR A 423 -5.77 -27.86 -43.30
CA TYR A 423 -4.45 -27.24 -43.56
C TYR A 423 -3.33 -28.30 -43.54
N LEU A 424 -3.32 -29.16 -42.53
CA LEU A 424 -2.33 -30.23 -42.40
C LEU A 424 -2.28 -31.12 -43.65
N GLU A 425 -3.43 -31.50 -44.20
CA GLU A 425 -3.47 -32.32 -45.45
C GLU A 425 -2.96 -31.51 -46.66
N LEU A 426 -3.21 -30.23 -46.74
CA LEU A 426 -2.65 -29.36 -47.77
C LEU A 426 -1.12 -29.25 -47.61
N ALA A 427 -0.63 -29.02 -46.41
CA ALA A 427 0.80 -28.90 -46.13
C ALA A 427 1.53 -30.21 -46.52
N LYS A 428 1.01 -31.39 -46.16
CA LYS A 428 1.56 -32.71 -46.57
C LYS A 428 1.64 -32.86 -48.08
N ARG A 429 0.63 -32.36 -48.79
CA ARG A 429 0.57 -32.48 -50.25
C ARG A 429 1.52 -31.55 -50.98
N PHE A 430 1.76 -30.38 -50.43
CA PHE A 430 2.49 -29.31 -51.13
C PHE A 430 3.92 -29.08 -50.63
N VAL A 431 4.33 -29.64 -49.46
CA VAL A 431 5.69 -29.48 -48.95
C VAL A 431 6.70 -30.19 -49.88
N ARG A 432 7.81 -29.50 -50.17
CA ARG A 432 8.88 -30.07 -51.03
C ARG A 432 9.83 -30.96 -50.25
N PRO A 433 10.52 -31.92 -50.89
CA PRO A 433 11.43 -32.85 -50.20
C PRO A 433 12.62 -32.18 -49.51
N ASP A 434 13.03 -31.02 -49.98
CA ASP A 434 14.14 -30.20 -49.49
C ASP A 434 13.71 -29.13 -48.49
N SER A 435 12.49 -29.27 -47.94
CA SER A 435 11.92 -28.27 -47.03
C SER A 435 10.98 -28.90 -45.99
N TRP A 436 10.44 -28.04 -45.13
CA TRP A 436 9.39 -28.38 -44.17
C TRP A 436 8.35 -27.26 -44.09
N ASN A 437 7.26 -27.53 -43.41
CA ASN A 437 6.28 -26.55 -43.01
C ASN A 437 5.83 -26.83 -41.59
N GLU A 438 5.69 -25.78 -40.76
CA GLU A 438 5.28 -25.91 -39.37
C GLU A 438 3.88 -25.37 -39.11
N ILE A 439 3.19 -25.95 -38.12
CA ILE A 439 1.91 -25.48 -37.55
C ILE A 439 2.21 -25.22 -36.09
N VAL A 440 2.06 -23.95 -35.65
CA VAL A 440 2.40 -23.51 -34.28
C VAL A 440 1.25 -22.78 -33.64
N GLY A 441 1.13 -22.90 -32.31
CA GLY A 441 0.10 -22.28 -31.48
C GLY A 441 -0.76 -23.30 -30.77
N THR A 442 -1.85 -23.79 -31.37
CA THR A 442 -2.72 -24.84 -30.79
C THR A 442 -2.19 -26.23 -31.02
N ARG A 443 -1.53 -26.44 -32.14
CA ARG A 443 -0.79 -27.68 -32.46
C ARG A 443 0.64 -27.33 -32.78
N TRP A 444 1.53 -28.20 -32.38
CA TRP A 444 2.98 -28.07 -32.58
C TRP A 444 3.48 -29.17 -33.47
N LEU A 445 3.33 -28.98 -34.78
CA LEU A 445 3.61 -30.01 -35.80
C LEU A 445 4.61 -29.49 -36.83
N PHE A 446 5.49 -30.38 -37.26
CA PHE A 446 6.40 -30.16 -38.40
C PHE A 446 6.06 -31.14 -39.51
N VAL A 447 5.74 -30.65 -40.68
CA VAL A 447 5.35 -31.37 -41.86
C VAL A 447 6.55 -31.44 -42.80
N PHE A 448 7.02 -32.66 -43.06
CA PHE A 448 8.05 -32.98 -44.02
C PHE A 448 7.42 -33.78 -45.16
N SER A 449 8.11 -33.92 -46.30
CA SER A 449 7.59 -34.65 -47.45
C SER A 449 7.40 -36.17 -47.20
N ASP A 450 8.05 -36.72 -46.20
CA ASP A 450 7.99 -38.13 -45.81
C ASP A 450 7.14 -38.42 -44.58
N GLY A 451 6.59 -37.36 -43.92
CA GLY A 451 5.74 -37.52 -42.75
C GLY A 451 5.57 -36.28 -41.91
N VAL A 452 4.89 -36.44 -40.79
CA VAL A 452 4.62 -35.40 -39.82
C VAL A 452 5.23 -35.78 -38.48
N GLU A 453 5.95 -34.87 -37.86
CA GLU A 453 6.45 -35.01 -36.50
C GLU A 453 5.77 -34.00 -35.57
N ALA A 454 5.28 -34.48 -34.41
CA ALA A 454 4.78 -33.63 -33.36
C ALA A 454 5.95 -33.19 -32.49
N TRP A 455 5.96 -31.88 -32.16
CA TRP A 455 6.86 -31.34 -31.15
C TRP A 455 6.16 -31.38 -29.77
N ASP A 456 6.24 -32.53 -29.13
CA ASP A 456 5.57 -32.90 -27.90
C ASP A 456 6.52 -33.21 -26.74
N SER A 457 7.81 -33.24 -27.02
CA SER A 457 8.86 -33.60 -26.07
C SER A 457 10.21 -33.00 -26.46
N LEU A 458 11.16 -32.97 -25.52
CA LEU A 458 12.54 -32.53 -25.81
C LEU A 458 13.27 -33.46 -26.77
N ASP A 459 12.94 -34.77 -26.77
CA ASP A 459 13.49 -35.72 -27.73
C ASP A 459 12.97 -35.45 -29.13
N ALA A 460 11.68 -35.12 -29.27
CA ALA A 460 11.10 -34.70 -30.55
C ALA A 460 11.74 -33.38 -31.01
N GLU A 461 11.98 -32.41 -30.11
CA GLU A 461 12.68 -31.18 -30.47
C GLU A 461 14.05 -31.43 -31.09
N GLN A 462 14.85 -32.29 -30.47
CA GLN A 462 16.19 -32.63 -31.00
C GLN A 462 16.13 -33.27 -32.38
N ARG A 463 15.18 -34.21 -32.58
CA ARG A 463 15.02 -34.89 -33.90
C ARG A 463 14.55 -33.91 -34.98
N ILE A 464 13.53 -33.11 -34.68
CA ILE A 464 12.98 -32.14 -35.63
C ILE A 464 14.02 -31.09 -35.99
N LEU A 465 14.72 -30.50 -34.98
CA LEU A 465 15.76 -29.52 -35.20
C LEU A 465 16.92 -30.07 -36.05
N ALA A 466 17.33 -31.33 -35.82
CA ALA A 466 18.37 -31.99 -36.61
C ALA A 466 17.93 -32.13 -38.07
N ARG A 467 16.65 -32.47 -38.33
CA ARG A 467 16.10 -32.56 -39.69
C ARG A 467 16.07 -31.19 -40.38
N CYS A 468 15.57 -30.14 -39.67
CA CYS A 468 15.55 -28.78 -40.21
C CYS A 468 16.96 -28.28 -40.56
N LYS A 469 17.95 -28.54 -39.71
CA LYS A 469 19.36 -28.17 -39.95
C LYS A 469 19.98 -28.90 -41.13
N ALA A 470 19.53 -30.10 -41.43
CA ALA A 470 19.99 -30.87 -42.59
C ALA A 470 19.40 -30.32 -43.90
N LEU A 471 18.22 -29.75 -43.86
CA LEU A 471 17.52 -29.23 -45.04
C LEU A 471 17.88 -27.75 -45.31
N GLU A 472 18.03 -26.90 -44.27
CA GLU A 472 18.25 -25.47 -44.45
C GLU A 472 19.51 -25.00 -43.70
N PRO A 473 20.54 -24.52 -44.46
CA PRO A 473 21.77 -24.01 -43.85
C PRO A 473 21.59 -22.84 -42.88
N ASP A 474 20.62 -21.99 -43.12
CA ASP A 474 20.39 -20.76 -42.32
C ASP A 474 19.90 -21.02 -40.89
N VAL A 475 19.47 -22.27 -40.58
CA VAL A 475 19.09 -22.64 -39.23
C VAL A 475 20.16 -23.47 -38.49
N ARG A 476 21.35 -23.63 -39.08
CA ARG A 476 22.43 -24.45 -38.47
C ARG A 476 22.95 -23.94 -37.15
N ASP A 477 22.94 -22.65 -36.95
CA ASP A 477 23.37 -21.95 -35.72
C ASP A 477 22.32 -21.99 -34.62
N LYS A 478 21.06 -22.33 -34.94
CA LYS A 478 19.97 -22.36 -33.96
C LYS A 478 20.15 -23.49 -32.97
N ARG A 479 19.96 -23.19 -31.67
CA ARG A 479 20.15 -24.19 -30.60
C ARG A 479 18.86 -24.94 -30.27
N THR A 480 17.69 -24.27 -30.47
CA THR A 480 16.36 -24.83 -30.17
C THR A 480 15.38 -24.55 -31.31
N ILE A 481 14.26 -25.28 -31.35
CA ILE A 481 13.16 -25.01 -32.30
C ILE A 481 12.58 -23.62 -32.02
N MET A 482 12.42 -23.26 -30.75
CA MET A 482 11.87 -21.95 -30.38
C MET A 482 12.75 -20.82 -30.91
N GLU A 483 14.08 -20.93 -30.82
CA GLU A 483 14.99 -19.92 -31.35
C GLU A 483 14.90 -19.85 -32.91
N MET A 484 14.61 -20.93 -33.58
CA MET A 484 14.37 -20.96 -35.03
C MET A 484 13.05 -20.24 -35.37
N LEU A 485 11.96 -20.54 -34.66
CA LEU A 485 10.65 -19.93 -34.91
C LEU A 485 10.62 -18.44 -34.50
N TRP A 486 11.30 -18.08 -33.42
CA TRP A 486 11.40 -16.69 -32.97
C TRP A 486 12.10 -15.76 -34.00
N ALA A 487 12.92 -16.30 -34.87
CA ALA A 487 13.51 -15.52 -35.97
C ALA A 487 12.47 -15.00 -36.97
N VAL A 488 11.25 -15.52 -36.96
CA VAL A 488 10.13 -15.10 -37.78
C VAL A 488 9.15 -14.29 -36.96
N GLU A 489 9.18 -12.96 -37.06
CA GLU A 489 8.35 -12.02 -36.27
C GLU A 489 6.85 -12.38 -36.31
N PHE A 490 6.37 -12.94 -37.41
CA PHE A 490 4.97 -13.37 -37.54
C PHE A 490 4.52 -14.37 -36.49
N TYR A 491 5.42 -15.12 -35.89
CA TYR A 491 5.11 -16.11 -34.88
C TYR A 491 5.09 -15.56 -33.44
N HIS A 492 5.65 -14.38 -33.15
CA HIS A 492 5.89 -13.93 -31.79
C HIS A 492 4.66 -14.02 -30.87
N ASP A 493 3.48 -13.67 -31.36
CA ASP A 493 2.21 -13.73 -30.62
C ASP A 493 1.63 -15.17 -30.51
N ALA A 494 2.16 -16.13 -31.29
CA ALA A 494 1.73 -17.51 -31.25
C ALA A 494 2.64 -18.42 -30.40
N LEU A 495 3.88 -18.01 -30.14
CA LEU A 495 4.90 -18.83 -29.48
C LEU A 495 4.86 -18.76 -27.96
N TYR A 496 4.28 -17.71 -27.40
CA TYR A 496 4.19 -17.47 -25.97
C TYR A 496 2.77 -17.09 -25.55
N HIS A 497 2.32 -17.60 -24.40
CA HIS A 497 1.15 -17.13 -23.68
C HIS A 497 1.20 -17.54 -22.20
N ALA A 498 0.66 -16.72 -21.30
CA ALA A 498 0.57 -16.98 -19.87
C ALA A 498 -0.85 -17.42 -19.41
N ASP A 499 -1.80 -17.47 -20.33
CA ASP A 499 -3.20 -17.75 -20.02
C ASP A 499 -3.44 -19.19 -19.55
N TYR A 500 -4.54 -19.40 -18.82
CA TYR A 500 -5.01 -20.75 -18.47
C TYR A 500 -5.69 -21.40 -19.67
N GLY A 501 -5.27 -22.61 -20.00
CA GLY A 501 -5.83 -23.44 -21.05
C GLY A 501 -5.85 -24.91 -20.66
N SER A 502 -6.22 -25.80 -21.58
CA SER A 502 -6.14 -27.24 -21.33
C SER A 502 -4.67 -27.69 -21.30
N MET A 503 -4.34 -28.59 -20.38
CA MET A 503 -3.01 -29.17 -20.31
C MET A 503 -2.74 -30.03 -21.55
N ILE A 504 -1.55 -29.91 -22.13
CA ILE A 504 -1.02 -30.73 -23.22
C ILE A 504 0.39 -31.23 -22.83
N HIS A 505 0.86 -32.30 -23.43
CA HIS A 505 2.21 -32.87 -23.18
C HIS A 505 2.50 -33.13 -21.68
N SER A 506 1.46 -33.43 -20.90
CA SER A 506 1.47 -33.52 -19.44
C SER A 506 0.99 -34.91 -18.96
N ASP A 507 1.44 -35.95 -19.59
CA ASP A 507 1.09 -37.35 -19.28
C ASP A 507 -0.42 -37.56 -19.06
N GLU A 508 -0.82 -38.10 -17.90
CA GLU A 508 -2.22 -38.40 -17.55
C GLU A 508 -3.08 -37.10 -17.36
N PHE A 509 -2.47 -35.95 -17.27
CA PHE A 509 -3.18 -34.67 -17.14
C PHE A 509 -3.49 -34.00 -18.48
N SER A 510 -2.95 -34.51 -19.59
CA SER A 510 -3.25 -33.97 -20.92
C SER A 510 -4.74 -34.00 -21.22
N GLY A 511 -5.30 -32.83 -21.66
CA GLY A 511 -6.72 -32.61 -21.85
C GLY A 511 -7.47 -32.11 -20.62
N THR A 512 -6.82 -31.96 -19.47
CA THR A 512 -7.44 -31.36 -18.27
C THR A 512 -7.58 -29.85 -18.43
N PRO A 513 -8.82 -29.29 -18.29
CA PRO A 513 -9.02 -27.83 -18.36
C PRO A 513 -8.25 -27.10 -17.24
N GLY A 514 -7.66 -25.94 -17.57
CA GLY A 514 -6.78 -25.19 -16.68
C GLY A 514 -7.40 -24.81 -15.34
N GLU A 515 -8.70 -24.49 -15.30
CA GLU A 515 -9.41 -24.14 -14.08
C GLU A 515 -9.40 -25.25 -13.02
N VAL A 516 -9.46 -26.50 -13.45
CA VAL A 516 -9.45 -27.68 -12.57
C VAL A 516 -8.07 -28.34 -12.46
N ALA A 517 -7.18 -28.06 -13.40
CA ALA A 517 -5.85 -28.66 -13.48
C ALA A 517 -5.02 -28.36 -12.22
N LYS A 518 -5.04 -27.11 -11.77
CA LYS A 518 -4.29 -26.68 -10.60
C LYS A 518 -4.63 -27.51 -9.34
N ALA A 519 -5.91 -27.67 -9.05
CA ALA A 519 -6.36 -28.43 -7.88
C ALA A 519 -5.99 -29.92 -8.02
N LYS A 520 -6.25 -30.53 -9.18
CA LYS A 520 -5.94 -31.93 -9.43
C LYS A 520 -4.44 -32.24 -9.35
N VAL A 521 -3.61 -31.35 -9.89
CA VAL A 521 -2.16 -31.51 -9.82
C VAL A 521 -1.67 -31.41 -8.38
N ILE A 522 -2.22 -30.46 -7.57
CA ILE A 522 -1.88 -30.34 -6.15
C ILE A 522 -2.23 -31.63 -5.39
N GLU A 523 -3.46 -32.14 -5.55
CA GLU A 523 -3.88 -33.41 -4.93
C GLU A 523 -2.97 -34.57 -5.32
N TRP A 524 -2.57 -34.64 -6.59
CA TRP A 524 -1.67 -35.67 -7.10
C TRP A 524 -0.25 -35.54 -6.52
N LEU A 525 0.30 -34.30 -6.42
CA LEU A 525 1.59 -34.04 -5.81
C LEU A 525 1.62 -34.48 -4.33
N GLU A 526 0.53 -34.19 -3.60
CA GLU A 526 0.37 -34.61 -2.22
C GLU A 526 0.29 -36.14 -2.08
N ALA A 527 -0.50 -36.80 -2.95
CA ALA A 527 -0.61 -38.25 -2.97
C ALA A 527 0.72 -38.95 -3.29
N LYS A 528 1.56 -38.35 -4.10
CA LYS A 528 2.93 -38.83 -4.43
C LYS A 528 3.96 -38.47 -3.38
N GLY A 529 3.66 -37.57 -2.43
CA GLY A 529 4.62 -37.10 -1.42
C GLY A 529 5.75 -36.21 -1.98
N ILE A 530 5.57 -35.64 -3.17
CA ILE A 530 6.56 -34.79 -3.87
C ILE A 530 6.21 -33.31 -3.81
N GLY A 531 5.05 -32.95 -3.25
CA GLY A 531 4.63 -31.56 -3.05
C GLY A 531 3.43 -31.45 -2.14
N ARG A 532 2.99 -30.23 -1.89
CA ARG A 532 1.79 -29.92 -1.09
C ARG A 532 1.21 -28.58 -1.49
N GLY A 533 -0.09 -28.42 -1.34
CA GLY A 533 -0.74 -27.12 -1.46
C GLY A 533 -0.15 -26.12 -0.46
N ALA A 534 -0.01 -24.89 -0.88
CA ALA A 534 0.57 -23.82 -0.06
C ALA A 534 0.01 -22.46 -0.43
N VAL A 535 -0.07 -21.59 0.59
CA VAL A 535 -0.37 -20.18 0.43
C VAL A 535 0.87 -19.39 0.85
N ASN A 536 1.32 -18.52 0.00
CA ASN A 536 2.42 -17.60 0.28
C ASN A 536 1.94 -16.15 0.22
N TYR A 537 2.64 -15.29 0.95
CA TYR A 537 2.36 -13.86 1.00
C TYR A 537 3.59 -13.06 0.60
N ARG A 538 3.37 -11.94 -0.09
CA ARG A 538 4.43 -10.95 -0.35
C ARG A 538 4.71 -10.12 0.91
N LEU A 539 3.71 -9.98 1.80
CA LEU A 539 3.85 -9.33 3.11
C LEU A 539 5.00 -9.97 3.89
N ARG A 540 5.79 -9.15 4.54
CA ARG A 540 6.88 -9.59 5.42
C ARG A 540 6.64 -9.10 6.84
N ASP A 541 7.29 -9.73 7.80
CA ASP A 541 7.25 -9.31 9.19
C ASP A 541 7.78 -7.88 9.34
N TRP A 542 7.15 -7.13 10.23
CA TRP A 542 7.43 -5.72 10.44
C TRP A 542 8.73 -5.52 11.20
N LEU A 543 9.71 -4.85 10.59
CA LEU A 543 10.99 -4.49 11.18
C LEU A 543 10.82 -3.35 12.19
N ILE A 544 11.07 -3.63 13.45
CA ILE A 544 10.84 -2.70 14.58
C ILE A 544 12.08 -1.89 14.95
N SER A 545 13.27 -2.51 14.96
CA SER A 545 14.50 -1.90 15.44
C SER A 545 14.94 -0.67 14.64
N ARG A 546 15.27 0.42 15.34
CA ARG A 546 15.90 1.62 14.79
C ARG A 546 17.14 1.98 15.60
N GLN A 547 18.29 2.20 14.94
CA GLN A 547 19.55 2.60 15.54
C GLN A 547 19.58 4.12 15.74
N ARG A 548 18.56 4.65 16.43
CA ARG A 548 18.33 6.08 16.62
C ARG A 548 18.03 6.39 18.08
N TYR A 549 18.25 7.65 18.47
CA TYR A 549 18.00 8.10 19.82
C TYR A 549 16.52 8.43 20.07
N TRP A 550 15.92 9.20 19.16
CA TRP A 550 14.57 9.76 19.39
C TRP A 550 13.47 8.79 18.99
N GLY A 551 13.17 7.87 19.91
CA GLY A 551 12.17 6.81 19.76
C GLY A 551 11.92 6.10 21.08
N ALA A 552 10.84 5.33 21.18
CA ALA A 552 10.55 4.53 22.36
C ALA A 552 11.61 3.41 22.49
N PRO A 553 12.38 3.33 23.60
CA PRO A 553 13.36 2.28 23.79
C PRO A 553 12.71 0.89 23.82
N ILE A 554 13.38 -0.10 23.23
CA ILE A 554 12.92 -1.50 23.29
C ILE A 554 13.15 -2.03 24.71
N PRO A 555 12.10 -2.49 25.44
CA PRO A 555 12.18 -2.80 26.86
C PRO A 555 12.70 -4.23 27.13
N ILE A 556 13.85 -4.58 26.52
CA ILE A 556 14.47 -5.89 26.65
C ILE A 556 15.85 -5.75 27.31
N VAL A 557 16.18 -6.72 28.17
CA VAL A 557 17.47 -6.85 28.84
C VAL A 557 18.12 -8.16 28.40
N TYR A 558 19.40 -8.13 28.09
CA TYR A 558 20.21 -9.30 27.75
C TYR A 558 20.97 -9.77 28.97
N CYS A 559 20.58 -10.90 29.54
CA CYS A 559 21.25 -11.57 30.64
C CYS A 559 22.10 -12.73 30.12
N PRO A 560 23.33 -12.91 30.59
CA PRO A 560 24.14 -14.05 30.19
C PRO A 560 23.47 -15.41 30.48
N ASP A 561 22.70 -15.52 31.60
CA ASP A 561 22.08 -16.77 32.02
C ASP A 561 20.67 -16.97 31.47
N HIS A 562 19.89 -15.87 31.27
CA HIS A 562 18.48 -15.93 30.91
C HIS A 562 18.20 -15.47 29.47
N GLY A 563 19.23 -15.04 28.73
CA GLY A 563 19.07 -14.52 27.38
C GLY A 563 18.26 -13.21 27.34
N GLN A 564 17.25 -13.17 26.48
CA GLN A 564 16.36 -12.01 26.31
C GLN A 564 15.28 -12.00 27.39
N VAL A 565 15.25 -10.97 28.22
CA VAL A 565 14.31 -10.80 29.33
C VAL A 565 13.57 -9.48 29.19
N ALA A 566 12.23 -9.52 29.16
CA ALA A 566 11.42 -8.30 29.17
C ALA A 566 11.56 -7.55 30.50
N VAL A 567 11.66 -6.22 30.43
CA VAL A 567 11.60 -5.37 31.62
C VAL A 567 10.22 -5.55 32.25
N PRO A 568 10.11 -5.79 33.58
CA PRO A 568 8.85 -5.93 34.28
C PRO A 568 7.92 -4.73 34.07
N ASP A 569 6.62 -4.99 34.03
CA ASP A 569 5.60 -3.99 33.69
C ASP A 569 5.57 -2.83 34.70
N ASP A 570 5.91 -3.08 35.99
CA ASP A 570 6.01 -2.10 37.06
C ASP A 570 7.31 -1.26 37.02
N GLN A 571 8.28 -1.66 36.19
CA GLN A 571 9.52 -0.92 35.94
C GLN A 571 9.49 -0.11 34.65
N LEU A 572 8.39 -0.13 33.92
CA LEU A 572 8.17 0.72 32.75
C LEU A 572 7.74 2.14 33.16
N PRO A 573 8.15 3.17 32.44
CA PRO A 573 8.93 3.13 31.19
C PRO A 573 10.44 3.03 31.39
N VAL A 574 11.13 2.36 30.47
CA VAL A 574 12.56 2.55 30.27
C VAL A 574 12.76 3.91 29.63
N LEU A 575 13.27 4.87 30.42
CA LEU A 575 13.39 6.27 30.00
C LEU A 575 14.58 6.48 29.04
N LEU A 576 14.42 7.40 28.08
CA LEU A 576 15.54 7.94 27.32
C LEU A 576 16.44 8.82 28.20
N PRO A 577 17.79 8.72 28.11
CA PRO A 577 18.68 9.62 28.81
C PRO A 577 18.72 10.99 28.14
N ASP A 578 18.70 12.07 28.90
CA ASP A 578 18.76 13.44 28.38
C ASP A 578 20.23 13.88 28.08
N ASP A 579 21.24 13.19 28.65
CA ASP A 579 22.67 13.47 28.54
C ASP A 579 23.40 12.65 27.46
N VAL A 580 22.68 12.26 26.42
CA VAL A 580 23.22 11.46 25.30
C VAL A 580 23.81 12.35 24.21
N GLU A 581 24.87 11.89 23.55
CA GLU A 581 25.29 12.45 22.27
C GLU A 581 24.40 11.88 21.15
N TRP A 582 23.39 12.63 20.79
CA TRP A 582 22.30 12.20 19.91
C TRP A 582 22.63 12.22 18.41
N LYS A 583 23.81 12.67 18.01
CA LYS A 583 24.23 12.66 16.59
C LYS A 583 24.43 11.25 16.07
N PRO A 584 23.88 10.88 14.91
CA PRO A 584 24.04 9.56 14.35
C PRO A 584 25.46 9.34 13.83
N THR A 585 26.12 8.30 14.33
CA THR A 585 27.48 7.89 13.97
C THR A 585 27.54 6.59 13.19
N GLY A 586 26.38 5.99 12.84
CA GLY A 586 26.25 4.64 12.27
C GLY A 586 26.02 3.54 13.31
N GLU A 587 26.12 3.88 14.60
CA GLU A 587 25.69 3.06 15.72
C GLU A 587 24.62 3.79 16.53
N SER A 588 23.81 3.03 17.30
CA SER A 588 22.80 3.65 18.18
C SER A 588 23.48 4.56 19.21
N PRO A 589 23.04 5.83 19.35
CA PRO A 589 23.54 6.72 20.39
C PRO A 589 23.37 6.14 21.80
N LEU A 590 22.34 5.33 22.05
CA LEU A 590 22.11 4.64 23.32
C LEU A 590 23.18 3.58 23.61
N LYS A 591 23.73 2.94 22.58
CA LYS A 591 24.83 1.98 22.69
C LYS A 591 26.14 2.66 23.13
N LEU A 592 26.35 3.87 22.65
CA LEU A 592 27.54 4.67 22.94
C LEU A 592 27.46 5.38 24.30
N HIS A 593 26.29 5.43 24.93
CA HIS A 593 26.13 6.05 26.24
C HIS A 593 26.88 5.25 27.32
N PRO A 594 27.68 5.90 28.19
CA PRO A 594 28.62 5.23 29.08
C PRO A 594 27.97 4.30 30.14
N THR A 595 26.75 4.61 30.55
CA THR A 595 26.04 3.90 31.63
C THR A 595 24.67 3.37 31.29
N TRP A 596 23.94 4.00 30.39
CA TRP A 596 22.51 3.71 30.13
C TRP A 596 22.26 2.27 29.69
N SER A 597 23.14 1.70 28.85
CA SER A 597 23.02 0.32 28.40
C SER A 597 23.30 -0.73 29.51
N LYS A 598 23.89 -0.32 30.61
CA LYS A 598 24.21 -1.21 31.74
C LYS A 598 23.06 -1.29 32.72
N THR A 599 22.70 -2.49 33.12
CA THR A 599 21.57 -2.74 34.04
C THR A 599 21.77 -4.07 34.77
N THR A 600 20.78 -4.48 35.52
CA THR A 600 20.71 -5.81 36.15
C THR A 600 19.60 -6.63 35.56
N CYS A 601 19.77 -7.94 35.52
CA CYS A 601 18.72 -8.84 35.06
C CYS A 601 17.55 -8.81 36.05
N PRO A 602 16.31 -8.59 35.58
CA PRO A 602 15.12 -8.59 36.46
C PRO A 602 14.85 -9.93 37.16
N ILE A 603 15.37 -11.04 36.61
CA ILE A 603 15.15 -12.38 37.14
C ILE A 603 16.19 -12.74 38.22
N CYS A 604 17.48 -12.56 37.90
CA CYS A 604 18.55 -13.05 38.80
C CYS A 604 19.39 -11.95 39.45
N GLY A 605 19.17 -10.67 39.12
CA GLY A 605 19.91 -9.54 39.68
C GLY A 605 21.36 -9.39 39.15
N GLN A 606 21.84 -10.30 38.30
CA GLN A 606 23.21 -10.24 37.74
C GLN A 606 23.35 -9.07 36.75
N PRO A 607 24.58 -8.58 36.52
CA PRO A 607 24.87 -7.58 35.52
C PRO A 607 24.36 -8.00 34.15
N ALA A 608 23.65 -7.11 33.48
CA ALA A 608 23.00 -7.32 32.20
C ALA A 608 23.07 -6.06 31.33
N ARG A 609 22.63 -6.15 30.08
CA ARG A 609 22.61 -5.02 29.16
C ARG A 609 21.22 -4.78 28.64
N ARG A 610 20.79 -3.51 28.55
CA ARG A 610 19.59 -3.12 27.82
C ARG A 610 19.77 -3.27 26.31
N ASP A 611 18.68 -3.56 25.61
CA ASP A 611 18.64 -3.31 24.17
C ASP A 611 18.86 -1.82 23.91
N THR A 612 19.62 -1.50 22.87
CA THR A 612 20.03 -0.12 22.56
C THR A 612 19.35 0.44 21.33
N ASP A 613 18.43 -0.32 20.73
CA ASP A 613 17.60 0.14 19.65
C ASP A 613 16.31 0.79 20.20
N THR A 614 15.77 1.71 19.43
CA THR A 614 14.44 2.26 19.65
C THR A 614 13.45 1.63 18.67
N MET A 615 12.16 1.73 18.97
CA MET A 615 11.10 1.20 18.11
C MET A 615 10.83 2.11 16.93
N ASP A 616 10.37 1.52 15.85
CA ASP A 616 9.77 2.24 14.73
C ASP A 616 8.67 3.20 15.21
N THR A 617 8.60 4.37 14.60
CA THR A 617 7.61 5.41 14.92
C THR A 617 6.18 4.89 14.78
N PHE A 618 5.90 4.03 13.79
CA PHE A 618 4.58 3.43 13.60
C PHE A 618 4.12 2.55 14.77
N MET A 619 5.02 2.08 15.61
CA MET A 619 4.64 1.38 16.83
C MET A 619 3.85 2.31 17.77
N CYS A 620 4.25 3.56 17.91
CA CYS A 620 3.53 4.54 18.72
C CYS A 620 2.19 4.92 18.07
N SER A 621 2.18 5.18 16.77
CA SER A 621 0.95 5.59 16.07
C SER A 621 -0.03 4.45 15.77
N SER A 622 0.33 3.19 16.03
CA SER A 622 -0.60 2.05 15.81
C SER A 622 -1.71 1.94 16.83
N TRP A 623 -1.62 2.62 17.98
CA TRP A 623 -2.58 2.49 19.07
C TRP A 623 -3.06 3.83 19.69
N TYR A 624 -2.70 4.96 19.12
CA TYR A 624 -3.04 6.30 19.67
C TYR A 624 -4.54 6.52 19.83
N HIS A 625 -5.36 5.95 18.96
CA HIS A 625 -6.82 5.97 19.07
C HIS A 625 -7.33 5.30 20.34
N LEU A 626 -6.58 4.37 20.91
CA LEU A 626 -6.88 3.77 22.22
C LEU A 626 -6.42 4.69 23.35
N ARG A 627 -5.25 5.35 23.23
CA ARG A 627 -4.76 6.26 24.26
C ARG A 627 -5.66 7.47 24.42
N TYR A 628 -6.23 7.98 23.34
CA TYR A 628 -7.19 9.08 23.37
C TYR A 628 -8.44 8.80 24.24
N LEU A 629 -8.77 7.55 24.50
CA LEU A 629 -9.88 7.18 25.36
C LEU A 629 -9.68 7.70 26.79
N SER A 630 -8.44 7.68 27.28
CA SER A 630 -8.07 8.09 28.63
C SER A 630 -6.56 8.34 28.73
N PRO A 631 -6.05 9.49 28.23
CA PRO A 631 -4.61 9.72 28.06
C PRO A 631 -3.83 9.69 29.39
N HIS A 632 -4.46 9.98 30.51
CA HIS A 632 -3.83 10.01 31.84
C HIS A 632 -4.15 8.77 32.69
N TYR A 633 -4.77 7.73 32.11
CA TYR A 633 -5.02 6.50 32.84
C TYR A 633 -3.71 5.74 33.05
N ASP A 634 -3.43 5.37 34.32
CA ASP A 634 -2.16 4.79 34.76
C ASP A 634 -2.21 3.31 35.14
N GLN A 635 -3.42 2.73 35.23
CA GLN A 635 -3.61 1.32 35.56
C GLN A 635 -3.56 0.39 34.33
N GLY A 636 -3.53 0.99 33.14
CA GLY A 636 -3.50 0.28 31.86
C GLY A 636 -3.29 1.24 30.70
N PRO A 637 -3.18 0.73 29.45
CA PRO A 637 -3.03 1.58 28.28
C PRO A 637 -4.22 2.51 28.02
N PHE A 638 -5.40 2.12 28.51
CA PHE A 638 -6.65 2.89 28.48
C PHE A 638 -7.62 2.38 29.55
N ASP A 639 -8.61 3.21 29.95
CA ASP A 639 -9.68 2.81 30.85
C ASP A 639 -10.66 1.88 30.12
N PRO A 640 -10.91 0.65 30.63
CA PRO A 640 -11.86 -0.28 30.03
C PRO A 640 -13.28 0.27 29.86
N LYS A 641 -13.74 1.17 30.74
CA LYS A 641 -15.07 1.79 30.65
C LYS A 641 -15.16 2.76 29.45
N GLU A 642 -14.11 3.54 29.24
CA GLU A 642 -13.99 4.43 28.07
C GLU A 642 -13.91 3.61 26.79
N TYR A 643 -13.14 2.50 26.81
CA TYR A 643 -13.07 1.56 25.70
C TYR A 643 -14.45 0.99 25.34
N ASP A 644 -15.20 0.49 26.33
CA ASP A 644 -16.51 -0.12 26.11
C ASP A 644 -17.53 0.83 25.51
N TYR A 645 -17.42 2.12 25.85
CA TYR A 645 -18.34 3.12 25.33
C TYR A 645 -17.92 3.65 23.95
N TRP A 646 -16.64 3.99 23.75
CA TRP A 646 -16.20 4.72 22.55
C TRP A 646 -15.76 3.82 21.39
N MET A 647 -15.19 2.64 21.65
CA MET A 647 -14.69 1.79 20.58
C MET A 647 -15.83 1.02 19.86
N PRO A 648 -15.62 0.65 18.61
CA PRO A 648 -14.54 1.08 17.69
C PRO A 648 -14.72 2.54 17.23
N VAL A 649 -13.67 3.12 16.63
CA VAL A 649 -13.73 4.43 15.96
C VAL A 649 -14.81 4.40 14.88
N ASP A 650 -15.70 5.40 14.87
CA ASP A 650 -16.81 5.43 13.91
C ASP A 650 -16.37 5.95 12.55
N CYS A 651 -15.55 7.00 12.51
CA CYS A 651 -15.03 7.55 11.26
C CYS A 651 -13.58 8.02 11.43
N TYR A 652 -12.69 7.48 10.62
CA TYR A 652 -11.28 7.88 10.54
C TYR A 652 -10.99 8.60 9.24
N THR A 653 -10.29 9.72 9.31
CA THR A 653 -9.88 10.52 8.17
C THR A 653 -8.36 10.65 8.11
N GLY A 654 -7.78 10.46 6.93
CA GLY A 654 -6.32 10.52 6.76
C GLY A 654 -5.88 10.34 5.32
N GLY A 655 -4.57 10.51 5.05
CA GLY A 655 -3.98 10.37 3.73
C GLY A 655 -3.95 8.94 3.22
N ILE A 656 -4.10 8.78 1.91
CA ILE A 656 -4.08 7.46 1.26
C ILE A 656 -2.70 6.82 1.27
N GLU A 657 -1.63 7.59 1.44
CA GLU A 657 -0.25 7.13 1.55
C GLU A 657 -0.05 6.15 2.71
N HIS A 658 -0.92 6.21 3.71
CA HIS A 658 -0.89 5.31 4.86
C HIS A 658 -1.60 3.96 4.63
N ALA A 659 -2.15 3.72 3.43
CA ALA A 659 -2.88 2.48 3.13
C ALA A 659 -2.06 1.22 3.40
N THR A 660 -0.79 1.20 3.00
CA THR A 660 0.14 0.06 3.14
C THR A 660 1.14 0.20 4.30
N MET A 661 1.03 1.26 5.10
CA MET A 661 1.87 1.55 6.27
C MET A 661 1.03 1.52 7.55
N HIS A 662 0.71 2.70 8.10
CA HIS A 662 -0.01 2.86 9.36
C HIS A 662 -1.32 2.04 9.42
N LEU A 663 -2.12 2.01 8.34
CA LEU A 663 -3.41 1.31 8.35
C LEU A 663 -3.26 -0.22 8.44
N ILE A 664 -2.23 -0.81 7.84
CA ILE A 664 -1.93 -2.24 8.01
C ILE A 664 -1.45 -2.49 9.45
N TYR A 665 -0.54 -1.65 9.95
CA TYR A 665 0.03 -1.83 11.28
C TYR A 665 -1.00 -1.67 12.39
N THR A 666 -1.89 -0.66 12.31
CA THR A 666 -2.94 -0.48 13.32
C THR A 666 -3.98 -1.61 13.29
N ARG A 667 -4.31 -2.18 12.12
CA ARG A 667 -5.16 -3.36 11.99
C ARG A 667 -4.49 -4.60 12.57
N PHE A 668 -3.24 -4.86 12.22
CA PHE A 668 -2.44 -5.94 12.83
C PHE A 668 -2.39 -5.81 14.34
N PHE A 669 -2.06 -4.62 14.84
CA PHE A 669 -1.98 -4.31 16.25
C PHE A 669 -3.30 -4.66 16.96
N HIS A 670 -4.42 -4.21 16.42
CA HIS A 670 -5.74 -4.49 16.97
C HIS A 670 -6.05 -6.00 17.00
N LYS A 671 -5.79 -6.73 15.90
CA LYS A 671 -6.03 -8.16 15.81
C LYS A 671 -5.15 -8.95 16.80
N ALA A 672 -3.87 -8.63 16.89
CA ALA A 672 -2.94 -9.24 17.83
C ALA A 672 -3.40 -9.02 19.28
N PHE A 673 -3.81 -7.80 19.64
CA PHE A 673 -4.26 -7.50 20.99
C PHE A 673 -5.68 -7.96 21.28
N ARG A 674 -6.52 -8.19 20.28
CA ARG A 674 -7.78 -8.92 20.43
C ARG A 674 -7.51 -10.36 20.87
N ASP A 675 -6.58 -11.04 20.25
CA ASP A 675 -6.24 -12.44 20.56
C ASP A 675 -5.56 -12.56 21.94
N ILE A 676 -4.84 -11.53 22.34
CA ILE A 676 -4.28 -11.43 23.71
C ILE A 676 -5.34 -11.03 24.74
N GLY A 677 -6.53 -10.60 24.32
CA GLY A 677 -7.64 -10.25 25.22
C GLY A 677 -7.61 -8.80 25.75
N VAL A 678 -6.82 -7.92 25.15
CA VAL A 678 -6.70 -6.49 25.54
C VAL A 678 -7.78 -5.63 24.90
N VAL A 679 -8.11 -5.91 23.64
CA VAL A 679 -9.16 -5.21 22.87
C VAL A 679 -10.20 -6.20 22.36
N ARG A 680 -11.31 -5.68 21.82
CA ARG A 680 -12.42 -6.51 21.31
C ARG A 680 -12.84 -6.05 19.91
N GLY A 681 -13.48 -6.95 19.18
CA GLY A 681 -13.97 -6.69 17.82
C GLY A 681 -12.93 -6.98 16.74
N PRO A 682 -13.37 -7.05 15.49
CA PRO A 682 -12.51 -7.46 14.38
C PRO A 682 -11.57 -6.36 13.87
N GLU A 683 -11.98 -5.09 14.02
CA GLU A 683 -11.27 -3.93 13.45
C GLU A 683 -11.31 -2.72 14.39
N PRO A 684 -10.28 -1.87 14.39
CA PRO A 684 -10.24 -0.69 15.25
C PRO A 684 -11.15 0.45 14.76
N MET A 685 -11.46 0.50 13.46
CA MET A 685 -12.15 1.62 12.80
C MET A 685 -13.17 1.10 11.81
N LYS A 686 -14.44 1.58 11.92
CA LYS A 686 -15.54 1.18 11.04
C LYS A 686 -15.42 1.79 9.66
N GLN A 687 -15.28 3.12 9.62
CA GLN A 687 -15.28 3.87 8.38
C GLN A 687 -13.96 4.60 8.18
N LEU A 688 -13.42 4.52 6.98
CA LEU A 688 -12.26 5.31 6.55
C LEU A 688 -12.67 6.23 5.41
N ARG A 689 -12.20 7.48 5.48
CA ARG A 689 -12.31 8.45 4.37
C ARG A 689 -10.95 9.09 4.13
N ASN A 690 -10.52 9.09 2.88
CA ASN A 690 -9.23 9.67 2.51
C ASN A 690 -9.44 11.00 1.80
N GLN A 691 -8.67 12.00 2.21
CA GLN A 691 -8.53 13.24 1.44
C GLN A 691 -7.55 13.04 0.28
N GLY A 692 -7.77 13.83 -0.79
CA GLY A 692 -6.77 14.02 -1.83
C GLY A 692 -5.65 14.96 -1.39
N MET A 693 -4.70 15.17 -2.24
CA MET A 693 -3.55 16.04 -1.96
C MET A 693 -3.82 17.47 -2.41
N VAL A 694 -3.53 18.45 -1.56
CA VAL A 694 -3.46 19.85 -1.97
C VAL A 694 -2.07 20.11 -2.52
N LEU A 695 -2.02 20.49 -3.78
CA LEU A 695 -0.79 20.85 -4.50
C LEU A 695 -0.49 22.35 -4.36
N GLY A 696 0.74 22.74 -4.61
CA GLY A 696 1.11 24.14 -4.76
C GLY A 696 0.42 24.79 -5.98
N GLU A 697 0.55 26.11 -6.15
CA GLU A 697 0.08 26.81 -7.35
C GLU A 697 0.80 26.34 -8.64
N ASP A 698 1.95 25.71 -8.47
CA ASP A 698 2.78 25.09 -9.52
C ASP A 698 2.32 23.68 -9.90
N ASN A 699 1.17 23.18 -9.38
CA ASN A 699 0.69 21.82 -9.54
C ASN A 699 1.59 20.72 -8.94
N GLU A 700 2.59 21.09 -8.16
CA GLU A 700 3.51 20.16 -7.55
C GLU A 700 3.16 19.92 -6.07
N LYS A 701 3.59 18.77 -5.54
CA LYS A 701 3.47 18.48 -4.11
C LYS A 701 4.17 19.56 -3.29
N MET A 702 3.46 20.13 -2.33
CA MET A 702 4.04 21.13 -1.41
C MET A 702 5.19 20.51 -0.61
N SER A 703 6.34 21.17 -0.63
CA SER A 703 7.47 20.80 0.22
C SER A 703 8.27 22.05 0.64
N LYS A 704 8.86 21.98 1.86
CA LYS A 704 9.69 23.08 2.38
C LYS A 704 10.93 23.33 1.52
N SER A 705 11.48 22.28 0.91
CA SER A 705 12.64 22.38 0.02
C SER A 705 12.35 23.08 -1.31
N ARG A 706 11.10 23.04 -1.78
CA ARG A 706 10.65 23.74 -2.98
C ARG A 706 10.19 25.19 -2.72
N GLY A 707 9.94 25.54 -1.45
CA GLY A 707 9.44 26.85 -1.09
C GLY A 707 7.99 27.15 -1.51
N ASN A 708 7.20 26.10 -1.88
CA ASN A 708 5.82 26.23 -2.34
C ASN A 708 4.79 25.88 -1.25
N VAL A 709 5.23 25.80 0.01
CA VAL A 709 4.37 25.51 1.15
C VAL A 709 3.56 26.74 1.52
N ILE A 710 2.26 26.57 1.74
CA ILE A 710 1.35 27.63 2.18
C ILE A 710 1.11 27.48 3.68
N ALA A 711 1.49 28.52 4.43
CA ALA A 711 1.31 28.58 5.88
C ALA A 711 -0.14 29.00 6.22
N PRO A 712 -0.88 28.22 7.03
CA PRO A 712 -2.23 28.60 7.43
C PRO A 712 -2.24 29.88 8.29
N ASP A 713 -1.19 30.17 9.07
CA ASP A 713 -1.13 31.33 9.96
C ASP A 713 -1.27 32.66 9.21
N GLU A 714 -0.63 32.79 8.06
CA GLU A 714 -0.69 34.00 7.22
C GLU A 714 -2.11 34.18 6.65
N LEU A 715 -2.76 33.09 6.28
CA LEU A 715 -4.13 33.11 5.77
C LEU A 715 -5.12 33.45 6.87
N VAL A 716 -4.96 32.89 8.06
CA VAL A 716 -5.80 33.18 9.23
C VAL A 716 -5.63 34.65 9.66
N ALA A 717 -4.39 35.15 9.72
CA ALA A 717 -4.13 36.56 10.07
C ALA A 717 -4.76 37.52 9.05
N LYS A 718 -4.84 37.16 7.79
CA LYS A 718 -5.36 38.02 6.72
C LYS A 718 -6.88 37.90 6.54
N TYR A 719 -7.44 36.69 6.63
CA TYR A 719 -8.82 36.42 6.25
C TYR A 719 -9.70 35.86 7.39
N GLY A 720 -9.09 35.34 8.44
CA GLY A 720 -9.75 34.58 9.51
C GLY A 720 -9.81 33.07 9.23
N ALA A 721 -9.94 32.31 10.29
CA ALA A 721 -10.00 30.85 10.22
C ALA A 721 -11.25 30.35 9.49
N ASP A 722 -12.41 30.95 9.70
CA ASP A 722 -13.66 30.53 9.07
C ASP A 722 -13.60 30.63 7.54
N VAL A 723 -13.00 31.72 7.01
CA VAL A 723 -12.78 31.89 5.56
C VAL A 723 -11.88 30.78 5.02
N VAL A 724 -10.77 30.49 5.71
CA VAL A 724 -9.83 29.45 5.31
C VAL A 724 -10.51 28.09 5.34
N ARG A 725 -11.28 27.77 6.36
CA ARG A 725 -12.04 26.53 6.51
C ARG A 725 -13.05 26.36 5.36
N VAL A 726 -13.85 27.38 5.07
CA VAL A 726 -14.81 27.37 3.95
C VAL A 726 -14.10 27.17 2.62
N TYR A 727 -12.98 27.87 2.41
CA TYR A 727 -12.22 27.75 1.18
C TYR A 727 -11.68 26.33 0.98
N LEU A 728 -11.11 25.70 2.01
CA LEU A 728 -10.60 24.33 1.96
C LEU A 728 -11.69 23.30 1.66
N MET A 729 -12.92 23.53 2.14
CA MET A 729 -14.06 22.68 1.81
C MET A 729 -14.61 22.92 0.39
N PHE A 730 -14.32 24.08 -0.21
CA PHE A 730 -14.89 24.49 -1.50
C PHE A 730 -13.95 24.28 -2.69
N ILE A 731 -12.62 24.32 -2.49
CA ILE A 731 -11.59 24.39 -3.55
C ILE A 731 -11.65 23.20 -4.53
N ALA A 732 -12.00 22.02 -4.06
CA ALA A 732 -12.02 20.79 -4.84
C ALA A 732 -12.93 19.73 -4.19
N GLN A 733 -13.22 18.65 -4.92
CA GLN A 733 -13.74 17.43 -4.30
C GLN A 733 -12.72 16.91 -3.31
N TRP A 734 -13.10 16.76 -2.05
CA TRP A 734 -12.17 16.50 -0.96
C TRP A 734 -11.33 15.24 -1.16
N SER A 735 -11.93 14.18 -1.70
CA SER A 735 -11.24 12.90 -1.97
C SER A 735 -10.23 12.97 -3.12
N GLN A 736 -10.33 13.97 -4.01
CA GLN A 736 -9.44 14.15 -5.14
C GLN A 736 -8.30 15.13 -4.85
N GLY A 737 -8.59 16.18 -4.06
CA GLY A 737 -7.67 17.29 -3.89
C GLY A 737 -7.55 18.16 -5.14
N GLY A 738 -6.50 18.96 -5.21
CA GLY A 738 -6.25 19.83 -6.35
C GLY A 738 -5.24 20.95 -6.05
N PRO A 739 -4.92 21.76 -7.05
CA PRO A 739 -3.97 22.87 -6.89
C PRO A 739 -4.55 24.00 -6.04
N TRP A 740 -3.71 24.57 -5.21
CA TRP A 740 -4.04 25.79 -4.49
C TRP A 740 -4.20 26.98 -5.46
N ASN A 741 -5.18 27.84 -5.18
CA ASN A 741 -5.41 29.06 -5.90
C ASN A 741 -5.60 30.23 -4.94
N SER A 742 -4.57 31.05 -4.78
CA SER A 742 -4.59 32.16 -3.84
C SER A 742 -5.65 33.23 -4.13
N LYS A 743 -6.13 33.33 -5.37
CA LYS A 743 -7.22 34.26 -5.74
C LYS A 743 -8.60 33.69 -5.43
N GLY A 744 -8.74 32.37 -5.37
CA GLY A 744 -10.01 31.70 -5.14
C GLY A 744 -10.62 31.98 -3.78
N ILE A 745 -9.81 32.26 -2.77
CA ILE A 745 -10.22 32.51 -1.38
C ILE A 745 -11.11 33.77 -1.27
N GLU A 746 -10.99 34.74 -2.18
CA GLU A 746 -11.80 35.94 -2.21
C GLU A 746 -13.33 35.65 -2.37
N GLY A 747 -13.67 34.53 -2.99
CA GLY A 747 -15.08 34.08 -3.09
C GLY A 747 -15.70 33.83 -1.71
N PRO A 748 -15.12 32.91 -0.91
CA PRO A 748 -15.49 32.69 0.50
C PRO A 748 -15.52 33.96 1.36
N VAL A 749 -14.54 34.87 1.22
CA VAL A 749 -14.55 36.15 1.93
C VAL A 749 -15.85 36.90 1.66
N ARG A 750 -16.17 37.16 0.38
CA ARG A 750 -17.40 37.87 0.01
C ARG A 750 -18.66 37.15 0.47
N TRP A 751 -18.65 35.84 0.42
CA TRP A 751 -19.79 35.03 0.84
C TRP A 751 -20.04 35.13 2.34
N LEU A 752 -19.02 35.02 3.19
CA LEU A 752 -19.18 35.13 4.65
C LEU A 752 -19.63 36.53 5.09
N HIS A 753 -19.15 37.58 4.43
CA HIS A 753 -19.72 38.93 4.66
C HIS A 753 -21.22 39.00 4.34
N ARG A 754 -21.66 38.33 3.27
CA ARG A 754 -23.11 38.27 2.93
C ARG A 754 -23.91 37.47 3.98
N VAL A 755 -23.37 36.35 4.41
CA VAL A 755 -23.95 35.48 5.47
C VAL A 755 -24.10 36.32 6.77
N TRP A 756 -23.04 37.03 7.14
CA TRP A 756 -23.07 37.93 8.32
C TRP A 756 -24.18 38.97 8.23
N ASN A 757 -24.31 39.64 7.07
CA ASN A 757 -25.35 40.64 6.83
C ASN A 757 -26.78 40.07 6.82
N LEU A 758 -26.96 38.80 6.46
CA LEU A 758 -28.24 38.11 6.57
C LEU A 758 -28.64 37.81 8.03
N GLY A 759 -27.66 37.51 8.89
CA GLY A 759 -27.88 37.25 10.32
C GLY A 759 -28.08 38.49 11.20
N LEU A 760 -27.69 39.67 10.71
CA LEU A 760 -27.92 40.92 11.47
C LEU A 760 -29.40 41.33 11.44
N PRO A 761 -29.97 41.84 12.55
CA PRO A 761 -31.28 42.45 12.55
C PRO A 761 -31.27 43.57 11.52
N ALA A 762 -32.07 43.42 10.50
CA ALA A 762 -32.13 44.47 9.49
C ALA A 762 -32.83 45.73 10.00
N ASN A 763 -32.25 46.89 9.72
CA ASN A 763 -33.00 48.14 9.60
C ASN A 763 -33.84 48.08 8.30
N ASP A 764 -34.44 46.90 8.01
CA ASP A 764 -35.28 46.76 6.82
C ASP A 764 -36.59 47.51 7.04
N PRO A 765 -37.01 48.37 6.11
CA PRO A 765 -38.35 48.93 6.15
C PRO A 765 -39.35 47.78 6.19
N ALA A 766 -40.37 47.90 7.00
CA ALA A 766 -41.47 46.94 7.08
C ALA A 766 -41.90 46.52 5.66
N GLY A 767 -41.86 45.23 5.42
CA GLY A 767 -41.90 44.65 4.08
C GLY A 767 -42.90 45.28 3.17
N ALA A 768 -42.51 45.52 1.93
CA ALA A 768 -43.43 45.95 0.88
C ALA A 768 -44.60 44.96 0.85
N GLU A 769 -45.85 45.45 0.75
CA GLU A 769 -47.03 44.62 0.60
C GLU A 769 -46.91 43.77 -0.68
N SER A 770 -46.40 42.53 -0.50
CA SER A 770 -46.36 41.55 -1.58
C SER A 770 -47.75 40.99 -1.80
N THR A 771 -48.25 41.06 -3.02
CA THR A 771 -49.59 40.55 -3.44
C THR A 771 -49.71 39.02 -3.34
N ASP A 772 -48.60 38.25 -3.22
CA ASP A 772 -48.57 36.79 -2.97
C ASP A 772 -47.53 36.41 -1.90
N ARG A 773 -47.75 36.88 -0.68
CA ARG A 773 -46.86 36.54 0.47
C ARG A 773 -46.89 35.06 0.80
N GLY A 774 -48.06 34.40 0.69
CA GLY A 774 -48.17 32.95 0.96
C GLY A 774 -47.46 32.08 -0.06
N GLY A 775 -47.40 32.51 -1.31
CA GLY A 775 -46.61 31.85 -2.36
C GLY A 775 -45.11 31.98 -2.09
N ALA A 776 -44.65 33.19 -1.72
CA ALA A 776 -43.27 33.46 -1.39
C ALA A 776 -42.76 32.65 -0.16
N GLU A 777 -43.59 32.59 0.90
CA GLU A 777 -43.28 31.76 2.08
C GLU A 777 -43.15 30.28 1.76
N ARG A 778 -44.07 29.72 0.94
CA ARG A 778 -43.96 28.33 0.49
C ARG A 778 -42.71 28.09 -0.34
N ALA A 779 -42.34 29.01 -1.24
CA ALA A 779 -41.13 28.92 -2.07
C ALA A 779 -39.86 28.97 -1.21
N LEU A 780 -39.79 29.88 -0.23
CA LEU A 780 -38.70 29.98 0.71
C LEU A 780 -38.53 28.68 1.50
N ARG A 781 -39.57 28.14 2.10
CA ARG A 781 -39.51 26.88 2.84
C ARG A 781 -39.08 25.71 1.96
N ARG A 782 -39.59 25.67 0.71
CA ARG A 782 -39.12 24.65 -0.25
C ARG A 782 -37.61 24.73 -0.50
N ALA A 783 -37.11 25.95 -0.74
CA ALA A 783 -35.68 26.17 -0.96
C ALA A 783 -34.83 25.70 0.22
N VAL A 784 -35.22 26.06 1.45
CA VAL A 784 -34.57 25.65 2.69
C VAL A 784 -34.55 24.13 2.83
N HIS A 785 -35.69 23.46 2.66
CA HIS A 785 -35.78 22.01 2.80
C HIS A 785 -35.01 21.24 1.71
N GLN A 786 -34.98 21.77 0.48
CA GLN A 786 -34.14 21.21 -0.59
C GLN A 786 -32.65 21.31 -0.25
N THR A 787 -32.24 22.45 0.33
CA THR A 787 -30.86 22.66 0.76
C THR A 787 -30.52 21.75 1.95
N ILE A 788 -31.41 21.62 2.94
CA ILE A 788 -31.21 20.67 4.07
C ILE A 788 -30.96 19.26 3.54
N LYS A 789 -31.83 18.81 2.61
CA LYS A 789 -31.69 17.48 2.03
C LYS A 789 -30.33 17.33 1.33
N LYS A 790 -29.98 18.28 0.46
CA LYS A 790 -28.71 18.27 -0.29
C LYS A 790 -27.52 18.27 0.64
N VAL A 791 -27.48 19.16 1.65
CA VAL A 791 -26.38 19.22 2.62
C VAL A 791 -26.28 17.93 3.44
N THR A 792 -27.42 17.34 3.82
CA THR A 792 -27.45 16.07 4.55
C THR A 792 -26.86 14.93 3.71
N ASP A 793 -27.32 14.78 2.49
CA ASP A 793 -26.85 13.73 1.58
C ASP A 793 -25.33 13.88 1.29
N ASP A 794 -24.89 15.11 1.02
CA ASP A 794 -23.48 15.42 0.74
C ASP A 794 -22.57 15.29 1.97
N MET A 795 -23.05 15.60 3.15
CA MET A 795 -22.33 15.43 4.40
C MET A 795 -22.07 13.94 4.69
N GLU A 796 -23.05 13.07 4.38
CA GLU A 796 -22.86 11.61 4.47
C GLU A 796 -21.88 11.09 3.41
N ALA A 797 -21.88 11.69 2.21
CA ALA A 797 -20.99 11.33 1.10
C ALA A 797 -19.60 11.97 1.16
N PHE A 798 -19.33 12.90 2.08
CA PHE A 798 -18.09 13.69 2.15
C PHE A 798 -17.87 14.60 0.92
N GLU A 799 -18.96 15.11 0.32
CA GLU A 799 -18.96 16.01 -0.84
C GLU A 799 -19.05 17.49 -0.38
N PHE A 800 -18.03 17.96 0.32
CA PHE A 800 -18.04 19.28 0.99
C PHE A 800 -18.13 20.45 0.02
N ASN A 801 -17.54 20.36 -1.18
CA ASN A 801 -17.57 21.41 -2.18
C ASN A 801 -19.00 21.68 -2.69
N THR A 802 -19.81 20.63 -2.83
CA THR A 802 -21.22 20.78 -3.23
C THR A 802 -22.09 21.27 -2.09
N ILE A 803 -21.74 21.00 -0.81
CA ILE A 803 -22.38 21.62 0.36
C ILE A 803 -22.20 23.13 0.31
N ILE A 804 -20.97 23.61 0.17
CA ILE A 804 -20.68 25.05 0.11
C ILE A 804 -21.42 25.70 -1.07
N ALA A 805 -21.41 25.06 -2.25
CA ALA A 805 -22.14 25.55 -3.40
C ALA A 805 -23.67 25.65 -3.15
N ALA A 806 -24.26 24.66 -2.48
CA ALA A 806 -25.68 24.67 -2.12
C ALA A 806 -26.01 25.79 -1.14
N LEU A 807 -25.15 26.02 -0.13
CA LEU A 807 -25.32 27.11 0.84
C LEU A 807 -25.15 28.49 0.19
N MET A 808 -24.21 28.64 -0.75
CA MET A 808 -24.06 29.86 -1.56
C MET A 808 -25.31 30.14 -2.41
N SER A 809 -25.88 29.09 -3.00
CA SER A 809 -27.14 29.21 -3.76
C SER A 809 -28.33 29.61 -2.87
N LEU A 810 -28.46 29.01 -1.69
CA LEU A 810 -29.47 29.41 -0.70
C LEU A 810 -29.29 30.85 -0.23
N THR A 811 -28.04 31.32 -0.04
CA THR A 811 -27.75 32.71 0.28
C THR A 811 -28.31 33.69 -0.78
N ASN A 812 -28.16 33.35 -2.07
CA ASN A 812 -28.74 34.14 -3.16
C ASN A 812 -30.29 34.19 -3.06
N GLN A 813 -30.93 33.04 -2.87
CA GLN A 813 -32.39 32.94 -2.75
C GLN A 813 -32.90 33.69 -1.51
N LEU A 814 -32.21 33.58 -0.36
CA LEU A 814 -32.55 34.37 0.82
C LEU A 814 -32.46 35.87 0.54
N ALA A 815 -31.45 36.35 -0.16
CA ALA A 815 -31.36 37.75 -0.57
C ALA A 815 -32.55 38.22 -1.42
N ASP A 816 -33.00 37.34 -2.36
CA ASP A 816 -34.16 37.62 -3.22
C ASP A 816 -35.48 37.68 -2.41
N PHE A 817 -35.66 36.78 -1.44
CA PHE A 817 -36.84 36.76 -0.58
C PHE A 817 -36.85 37.86 0.51
N ARG A 818 -35.72 38.52 0.82
CA ARG A 818 -35.55 39.46 1.88
C ARG A 818 -36.58 40.62 1.80
N ALA A 819 -36.75 41.24 0.65
CA ALA A 819 -37.63 42.36 0.45
C ALA A 819 -39.11 42.03 0.74
N ALA A 820 -39.54 40.81 0.47
CA ALA A 820 -40.93 40.38 0.63
C ALA A 820 -41.20 39.77 2.04
N LEU A 821 -40.20 39.14 2.66
CA LEU A 821 -40.41 38.29 3.82
C LEU A 821 -39.61 38.68 5.08
N ALA A 822 -38.72 39.68 5.03
CA ALA A 822 -37.95 40.09 6.21
C ALA A 822 -38.85 40.36 7.41
N GLY A 823 -38.46 39.87 8.59
CA GLY A 823 -39.20 39.99 9.85
C GLY A 823 -40.38 39.04 10.01
N THR A 824 -40.72 38.23 8.99
CA THR A 824 -41.77 37.22 9.15
C THR A 824 -41.25 35.96 9.90
N PRO A 825 -42.15 35.19 10.54
CA PRO A 825 -41.79 33.94 11.16
C PRO A 825 -41.09 32.96 10.19
N ALA A 826 -41.55 32.85 8.94
CA ALA A 826 -40.94 32.01 7.91
C ALA A 826 -39.52 32.45 7.51
N TRP A 827 -39.30 33.77 7.47
CA TRP A 827 -37.97 34.35 7.26
C TRP A 827 -37.00 34.02 8.40
N ASN A 828 -37.42 34.28 9.64
CA ASN A 828 -36.62 34.03 10.81
C ASN A 828 -36.24 32.56 10.96
N GLU A 829 -37.22 31.66 10.73
CA GLU A 829 -37.01 30.21 10.67
C GLU A 829 -35.98 29.82 9.59
N ALA A 830 -36.08 30.42 8.38
CA ALA A 830 -35.21 30.14 7.28
C ALA A 830 -33.76 30.61 7.57
N VAL A 831 -33.57 31.84 8.09
CA VAL A 831 -32.26 32.38 8.42
C VAL A 831 -31.62 31.59 9.56
N GLU A 832 -32.39 31.30 10.63
CA GLU A 832 -31.88 30.48 11.74
C GLU A 832 -31.44 29.09 11.28
N THR A 833 -32.22 28.46 10.42
CA THR A 833 -31.88 27.15 9.85
C THR A 833 -30.65 27.21 8.95
N PHE A 834 -30.54 28.28 8.16
CA PHE A 834 -29.38 28.49 7.28
C PHE A 834 -28.09 28.70 8.07
N LEU A 835 -28.15 29.42 9.20
CA LEU A 835 -26.99 29.70 10.07
C LEU A 835 -26.52 28.45 10.85
N LYS A 836 -27.37 27.46 11.02
CA LYS A 836 -27.04 26.17 11.62
C LYS A 836 -26.35 25.23 10.64
#